data_b016bef79da077d452f6b2bfbab0adbe
#
_entry.id   b016bef79da077d452f6b2bfbab0adbe
#
_cell.length_a   1.000
_cell.length_b   1.000
_cell.length_c   1.000
_cell.angle_alpha   90.00
_cell.angle_beta   90.00
_cell.angle_gamma   90.00
#
_symmetry.space_group_name_H-M   'P 1'
#
loop_
_entity.id
_entity.type
_entity.pdbx_description
1 polymer ?
#
loop_
_entity_poly.entity_id
_entity_poly.type
_entity_poly.pdbx_seq_one_letter_code
_entity_poly.pdbx_strand_id
1 'polypeptide(L)'
;MKNAEIIAKLNLEQKCALLSGAGTFTTRGCPKAGVPSITLSDGPNGVRKQAGAADHLGLNPSVPATCFPTAATVACSWDPALGEEIGRAMGEEAAAQEVAVLLGPGLNTKRSPLCGRNFEYFSEDPYLSGKMAAAYVRGIQSEGIAACPKHFAVNSQELRRMASDSVLDERTLRELYLTGFEIVVKEAAPKTIMSSYNLVNGTYANENAHLLQDILRSDWGFSGAVVTDWGGSNDHALGVKNGSTLEMPAPGGDAVRELLAAVQSGKITEADVDARLDELLTLVLDTSAAVQKHSRSFDADAHHALARRAAAESAVLLKNDGGILPLAAGARVAVIGDFAETPRYQGAGSSAVNSIKVDTLLDCLAQSGLQCAGFAAGFDRQGRPDAAQKAQAVALAQKADTVLLCLGLDEIKESEGLDRVDMKLADNQIELLQAVEQANPNTVVVLNAGASLETPWLAHCRALVYGALGGQAGAGAMVDVLTGKVNPGGKLAETWANAYEQTPAKDNFAGAGRTVQYREGLYVGYRYYQTAGVPVAFPFGYGLSYTSFAYSDLKVTADSVTLTVTNTGARDGAEIVQVYIAKPGAEIFRPAQELKAFARVPLAAGESRTVMLPLDDKAFRYWNTRTDGWEIEGGRYEVRVGASSADIRLTADVDIRGTNATDPYAGKALPHYKSGSVQNVPDAEWEALLGHPIPQDKVRIDRNMTLGELNHSRSPLGWLIWAVLTALLNASFKKGKPDLNVLFQYNMPLRALAKMTSGAISMGMVDGLVMELQGFWIIGLVRVIYEAVKNQLLNAQLERRLRND
;
A
#
# COMPACT_ATOMS: atom_id res chain seq x y z
N MET A 1 14.27 -2.38 30.53
CA MET A 1 12.84 -2.70 30.39
C MET A 1 12.04 -1.65 31.18
N LYS A 2 11.07 -1.02 30.50
CA LYS A 2 10.20 0.03 31.07
C LYS A 2 9.17 -0.58 32.03
N ASN A 3 8.74 -1.82 31.77
CA ASN A 3 7.65 -2.48 32.49
C ASN A 3 8.12 -3.66 33.35
N ALA A 4 9.36 -3.64 33.86
CA ALA A 4 9.98 -4.73 34.61
C ALA A 4 9.16 -5.21 35.82
N GLU A 5 8.50 -4.29 36.53
CA GLU A 5 7.66 -4.62 37.70
C GLU A 5 6.40 -5.43 37.34
N ILE A 6 5.84 -5.18 36.17
CA ILE A 6 4.67 -5.93 35.66
C ILE A 6 5.15 -7.30 35.17
N ILE A 7 6.24 -7.34 34.42
CA ILE A 7 6.84 -8.58 33.86
C ILE A 7 7.20 -9.54 35.01
N ALA A 8 7.76 -9.03 36.12
CA ALA A 8 8.12 -9.84 37.29
C ALA A 8 6.90 -10.47 38.01
N LYS A 9 5.68 -9.97 37.80
CA LYS A 9 4.44 -10.56 38.38
C LYS A 9 3.87 -11.69 37.53
N LEU A 10 4.36 -11.86 36.30
CA LEU A 10 3.85 -12.81 35.33
C LEU A 10 4.69 -14.10 35.37
N ASN A 11 4.03 -15.25 35.38
CA ASN A 11 4.72 -16.51 35.11
C ASN A 11 5.01 -16.66 33.60
N LEU A 12 5.90 -17.60 33.24
CA LEU A 12 6.31 -17.78 31.84
C LEU A 12 5.14 -18.11 30.91
N GLU A 13 4.13 -18.85 31.37
CA GLU A 13 2.94 -19.19 30.57
C GLU A 13 2.12 -17.93 30.24
N GLN A 14 1.93 -17.04 31.22
CA GLN A 14 1.26 -15.74 31.01
C GLN A 14 2.04 -14.83 30.09
N LYS A 15 3.38 -14.75 30.24
CA LYS A 15 4.26 -13.99 29.35
C LYS A 15 4.12 -14.45 27.90
N CYS A 16 4.21 -15.76 27.66
CA CYS A 16 4.03 -16.35 26.34
C CYS A 16 2.60 -16.10 25.78
N ALA A 17 1.58 -16.16 26.61
CA ALA A 17 0.21 -15.96 26.20
C ALA A 17 -0.07 -14.53 25.72
N LEU A 18 0.55 -13.54 26.36
CA LEU A 18 0.38 -12.13 25.98
C LEU A 18 0.95 -11.80 24.60
N LEU A 19 1.94 -12.52 24.10
CA LEU A 19 2.57 -12.29 22.79
C LEU A 19 1.74 -12.78 21.60
N SER A 20 0.49 -13.21 21.82
CA SER A 20 -0.45 -13.56 20.77
C SER A 20 -1.85 -12.99 21.02
N GLY A 21 -2.61 -12.77 19.93
CA GLY A 21 -3.98 -12.27 20.01
C GLY A 21 -4.93 -13.19 20.80
N ALA A 22 -5.96 -12.61 21.40
CA ALA A 22 -7.06 -13.33 22.04
C ALA A 22 -8.30 -13.45 21.13
N GLY A 23 -8.42 -12.56 20.16
CA GLY A 23 -9.47 -12.54 19.15
C GLY A 23 -8.91 -12.09 17.81
N THR A 24 -9.77 -11.94 16.81
CA THR A 24 -9.36 -11.53 15.47
C THR A 24 -8.66 -10.16 15.49
N PHE A 25 -9.12 -9.23 16.31
CA PHE A 25 -8.61 -7.88 16.44
C PHE A 25 -8.35 -7.44 17.88
N THR A 26 -8.17 -8.35 18.82
CA THR A 26 -7.95 -8.02 20.23
C THR A 26 -6.72 -8.71 20.79
N THR A 27 -5.95 -7.98 21.61
CA THR A 27 -4.85 -8.56 22.38
C THR A 27 -5.38 -9.31 23.60
N ARG A 28 -4.56 -10.17 24.16
CA ARG A 28 -4.86 -10.81 25.46
C ARG A 28 -4.56 -9.83 26.61
N GLY A 29 -5.47 -9.74 27.56
CA GLY A 29 -5.23 -9.02 28.82
C GLY A 29 -4.82 -9.96 29.95
N CYS A 30 -4.25 -9.38 31.02
CA CYS A 30 -4.00 -10.04 32.30
C CYS A 30 -4.38 -9.06 33.44
N PRO A 31 -5.69 -8.99 33.82
CA PRO A 31 -6.18 -7.99 34.77
C PRO A 31 -5.50 -8.04 36.15
N LYS A 32 -5.13 -9.22 36.64
CA LYS A 32 -4.42 -9.39 37.92
C LYS A 32 -3.03 -8.75 37.93
N ALA A 33 -2.39 -8.67 36.76
CA ALA A 33 -1.12 -7.97 36.60
C ALA A 33 -1.30 -6.50 36.16
N GLY A 34 -2.54 -6.05 35.96
CA GLY A 34 -2.84 -4.68 35.49
C GLY A 34 -2.67 -4.50 33.99
N VAL A 35 -2.71 -5.57 33.19
CA VAL A 35 -2.55 -5.53 31.74
C VAL A 35 -3.93 -5.56 31.09
N PRO A 36 -4.42 -4.46 30.46
CA PRO A 36 -5.67 -4.46 29.72
C PRO A 36 -5.55 -5.17 28.37
N SER A 37 -6.67 -5.59 27.81
CA SER A 37 -6.80 -5.95 26.39
C SER A 37 -7.04 -4.68 25.58
N ILE A 38 -6.47 -4.58 24.39
CA ILE A 38 -6.72 -3.48 23.45
C ILE A 38 -7.27 -4.01 22.12
N THR A 39 -7.98 -3.13 21.41
CA THR A 39 -8.53 -3.41 20.08
C THR A 39 -7.62 -2.81 18.99
N LEU A 40 -7.30 -3.61 18.00
CA LEU A 40 -6.71 -3.19 16.72
C LEU A 40 -7.83 -3.07 15.69
N SER A 41 -7.64 -2.30 14.63
CA SER A 41 -8.62 -2.20 13.54
C SER A 41 -7.93 -1.92 12.22
N ASP A 42 -8.43 -2.53 11.15
CA ASP A 42 -8.07 -2.07 9.80
C ASP A 42 -8.45 -0.60 9.61
N GLY A 43 -7.76 0.06 8.69
CA GLY A 43 -8.09 1.44 8.42
C GLY A 43 -6.99 2.29 7.80
N PRO A 44 -6.44 1.95 6.62
CA PRO A 44 -5.46 2.81 5.94
C PRO A 44 -6.08 4.11 5.39
N ASN A 45 -7.39 4.15 5.14
CA ASN A 45 -8.12 5.32 4.67
C ASN A 45 -9.43 5.60 5.44
N GLY A 46 -9.56 5.09 6.65
CA GLY A 46 -10.70 5.26 7.56
C GLY A 46 -10.84 4.05 8.47
N VAL A 47 -11.44 4.24 9.63
CA VAL A 47 -11.58 3.17 10.64
C VAL A 47 -12.52 2.09 10.15
N ARG A 48 -12.11 0.82 10.26
CA ARG A 48 -12.91 -0.33 9.91
C ARG A 48 -13.05 -1.29 11.09
N LYS A 49 -13.59 -0.80 12.20
CA LYS A 49 -13.90 -1.64 13.36
C LYS A 49 -15.08 -2.56 13.04
N GLN A 50 -14.86 -3.87 13.05
CA GLN A 50 -15.90 -4.84 12.74
C GLN A 50 -16.98 -4.87 13.84
N ALA A 51 -18.24 -4.96 13.40
CA ALA A 51 -19.40 -5.06 14.29
C ALA A 51 -19.86 -6.52 14.37
N GLY A 52 -19.71 -7.15 15.54
CA GLY A 52 -20.11 -8.55 15.75
C GLY A 52 -18.99 -9.56 15.42
N ALA A 53 -19.33 -10.65 14.72
CA ALA A 53 -18.35 -11.67 14.35
C ALA A 53 -17.32 -11.11 13.35
N ALA A 54 -16.07 -11.20 13.70
CA ALA A 54 -14.99 -10.69 12.87
C ALA A 54 -14.57 -11.70 11.79
N ASP A 55 -14.18 -11.18 10.60
CA ASP A 55 -13.55 -11.95 9.52
C ASP A 55 -12.19 -11.36 9.14
N HIS A 56 -11.43 -12.09 8.31
CA HIS A 56 -10.07 -11.72 7.92
C HIS A 56 -9.99 -10.87 6.62
N LEU A 57 -11.07 -10.79 5.84
CA LEU A 57 -11.09 -10.13 4.52
C LEU A 57 -11.99 -8.90 4.47
N GLY A 58 -12.68 -8.59 5.57
CA GLY A 58 -13.51 -7.42 5.61
C GLY A 58 -14.86 -7.55 4.91
N LEU A 59 -15.45 -8.71 4.93
CA LEU A 59 -16.75 -8.96 4.34
C LEU A 59 -17.89 -8.73 5.32
N ASN A 60 -17.62 -8.85 6.63
CA ASN A 60 -18.60 -8.62 7.68
C ASN A 60 -18.82 -7.11 7.91
N PRO A 61 -20.02 -6.72 8.36
CA PRO A 61 -20.35 -5.33 8.67
C PRO A 61 -19.37 -4.71 9.68
N SER A 62 -18.99 -3.47 9.43
CA SER A 62 -18.19 -2.66 10.34
C SER A 62 -18.96 -1.44 10.86
N VAL A 63 -18.46 -0.86 11.94
CA VAL A 63 -19.02 0.39 12.50
C VAL A 63 -18.86 1.49 11.47
N PRO A 64 -19.88 2.34 11.24
CA PRO A 64 -19.75 3.46 10.30
C PRO A 64 -18.61 4.41 10.71
N ALA A 65 -17.84 4.84 9.70
CA ALA A 65 -16.72 5.77 9.87
C ALA A 65 -16.57 6.65 8.62
N THR A 66 -15.73 7.68 8.68
CA THR A 66 -15.40 8.50 7.52
C THR A 66 -14.44 7.72 6.61
N CYS A 67 -14.84 7.54 5.34
CA CYS A 67 -13.94 7.02 4.30
C CYS A 67 -13.22 8.21 3.65
N PHE A 68 -11.96 8.43 4.02
CA PHE A 68 -11.08 9.39 3.38
C PHE A 68 -10.60 8.88 2.01
N PRO A 69 -10.06 9.76 1.14
CA PRO A 69 -9.40 9.31 -0.08
C PRO A 69 -8.30 8.29 0.21
N THR A 70 -8.11 7.33 -0.70
CA THR A 70 -7.08 6.30 -0.53
C THR A 70 -5.66 6.89 -0.55
N ALA A 71 -4.67 6.16 -0.03
CA ALA A 71 -3.29 6.64 0.00
C ALA A 71 -2.76 7.02 -1.40
N ALA A 72 -3.09 6.23 -2.44
CA ALA A 72 -2.76 6.55 -3.82
C ALA A 72 -3.34 7.89 -4.28
N THR A 73 -4.55 8.22 -3.82
CA THR A 73 -5.21 9.50 -4.12
C THR A 73 -4.54 10.63 -3.37
N VAL A 74 -4.39 10.52 -2.04
CA VAL A 74 -3.81 11.60 -1.22
C VAL A 74 -2.36 11.87 -1.60
N ALA A 75 -1.60 10.87 -2.04
CA ALA A 75 -0.24 11.04 -2.54
C ALA A 75 -0.18 12.03 -3.72
N CYS A 76 -1.23 12.12 -4.54
CA CYS A 76 -1.31 13.09 -5.63
C CYS A 76 -1.42 14.54 -5.15
N SER A 77 -1.75 14.81 -3.88
CA SER A 77 -1.68 16.15 -3.30
C SER A 77 -0.25 16.63 -3.07
N TRP A 78 0.71 15.71 -2.89
CA TRP A 78 2.08 15.99 -2.47
C TRP A 78 2.16 16.89 -1.23
N ASP A 79 1.18 16.76 -0.34
CA ASP A 79 1.02 17.61 0.83
C ASP A 79 1.05 16.78 2.14
N PRO A 80 2.22 16.66 2.79
CA PRO A 80 2.30 16.00 4.09
C PRO A 80 1.45 16.65 5.18
N ALA A 81 1.19 17.97 5.13
CA ALA A 81 0.35 18.62 6.12
C ALA A 81 -1.11 18.16 6.01
N LEU A 82 -1.63 18.05 4.80
CA LEU A 82 -2.94 17.45 4.54
C LEU A 82 -2.98 15.98 5.02
N GLY A 83 -1.91 15.22 4.76
CA GLY A 83 -1.76 13.84 5.26
C GLY A 83 -1.83 13.76 6.78
N GLU A 84 -1.23 14.70 7.50
CA GLU A 84 -1.26 14.76 8.96
C GLU A 84 -2.64 15.13 9.50
N GLU A 85 -3.37 16.04 8.84
CA GLU A 85 -4.77 16.37 9.19
C GLU A 85 -5.70 15.17 9.03
N ILE A 86 -5.58 14.43 7.91
CA ILE A 86 -6.34 13.19 7.69
C ILE A 86 -5.98 12.15 8.75
N GLY A 87 -4.69 11.98 9.03
CA GLY A 87 -4.23 11.07 10.08
C GLY A 87 -4.83 11.39 11.44
N ARG A 88 -4.90 12.68 11.81
CA ARG A 88 -5.52 13.13 13.06
C ARG A 88 -7.01 12.78 13.11
N ALA A 89 -7.77 13.10 12.06
CA ALA A 89 -9.19 12.77 11.98
C ALA A 89 -9.44 11.25 12.08
N MET A 90 -8.63 10.42 11.42
CA MET A 90 -8.71 8.96 11.55
C MET A 90 -8.36 8.49 12.98
N GLY A 91 -7.38 9.14 13.62
CA GLY A 91 -7.01 8.88 15.02
C GLY A 91 -8.13 9.20 15.99
N GLU A 92 -8.81 10.34 15.81
CA GLU A 92 -9.96 10.76 16.58
C GLU A 92 -11.12 9.75 16.48
N GLU A 93 -11.49 9.34 15.26
CA GLU A 93 -12.52 8.33 15.05
C GLU A 93 -12.15 6.97 15.66
N ALA A 94 -10.90 6.55 15.51
CA ALA A 94 -10.41 5.30 16.08
C ALA A 94 -10.49 5.31 17.60
N ALA A 95 -10.03 6.37 18.25
CA ALA A 95 -10.12 6.52 19.70
C ALA A 95 -11.57 6.59 20.20
N ALA A 96 -12.45 7.32 19.49
CA ALA A 96 -13.87 7.39 19.78
C ALA A 96 -14.56 6.01 19.69
N GLN A 97 -14.11 5.16 18.78
CA GLN A 97 -14.57 3.79 18.61
C GLN A 97 -13.80 2.76 19.48
N GLU A 98 -12.99 3.20 20.46
CA GLU A 98 -12.22 2.32 21.35
C GLU A 98 -11.17 1.46 20.61
N VAL A 99 -10.63 1.95 19.51
CA VAL A 99 -9.51 1.34 18.77
C VAL A 99 -8.21 1.94 19.28
N ALA A 100 -7.30 1.11 19.74
CA ALA A 100 -6.02 1.51 20.29
C ALA A 100 -4.89 1.49 19.25
N VAL A 101 -5.03 0.67 18.20
CA VAL A 101 -4.07 0.54 17.10
C VAL A 101 -4.81 0.58 15.77
N LEU A 102 -4.51 1.57 14.95
CA LEU A 102 -5.02 1.66 13.58
C LEU A 102 -4.01 1.06 12.61
N LEU A 103 -4.42 0.02 11.85
CA LEU A 103 -3.56 -0.76 10.96
C LEU A 103 -3.37 -0.03 9.61
N GLY A 104 -2.53 0.98 9.65
CA GLY A 104 -2.18 1.85 8.53
C GLY A 104 -1.19 2.93 8.95
N PRO A 105 -0.65 3.67 7.97
CA PRO A 105 -0.91 3.60 6.53
C PRO A 105 -0.14 2.48 5.82
N GLY A 106 -0.60 2.09 4.61
CA GLY A 106 0.15 1.23 3.69
C GLY A 106 1.16 2.05 2.89
N LEU A 107 2.42 1.59 2.77
CA LEU A 107 3.46 2.35 2.05
C LEU A 107 4.43 1.49 1.23
N ASN A 108 4.04 0.28 0.84
CA ASN A 108 4.85 -0.51 -0.06
C ASN A 108 5.05 0.21 -1.41
N THR A 109 6.22 0.04 -2.00
CA THR A 109 6.53 0.62 -3.30
C THR A 109 5.63 0.02 -4.39
N LYS A 110 5.03 0.86 -5.23
CA LYS A 110 4.27 0.45 -6.42
C LYS A 110 5.22 -0.06 -7.48
N ARG A 111 5.61 -1.33 -7.37
CA ARG A 111 6.57 -2.00 -8.26
C ARG A 111 5.99 -2.25 -9.65
N SER A 112 4.76 -2.71 -9.69
CA SER A 112 4.02 -3.00 -10.92
C SER A 112 2.65 -2.36 -10.88
N PRO A 113 2.15 -1.79 -11.98
CA PRO A 113 0.79 -1.26 -12.06
C PRO A 113 -0.29 -2.34 -11.88
N LEU A 114 0.05 -3.61 -12.00
CA LEU A 114 -0.91 -4.72 -11.84
C LEU A 114 -1.12 -5.15 -10.38
N CYS A 115 -0.34 -4.67 -9.40
CA CYS A 115 -0.57 -5.03 -8.00
C CYS A 115 -1.96 -4.56 -7.55
N GLY A 116 -2.78 -5.51 -7.05
CA GLY A 116 -4.17 -5.26 -6.69
C GLY A 116 -4.37 -4.25 -5.57
N ARG A 117 -3.36 -4.08 -4.69
CA ARG A 117 -3.38 -3.14 -3.56
C ARG A 117 -2.69 -1.79 -3.84
N ASN A 118 -2.37 -1.47 -5.10
CA ASN A 118 -1.75 -0.18 -5.42
C ASN A 118 -2.57 1.03 -4.97
N PHE A 119 -3.90 0.91 -4.90
CA PHE A 119 -4.77 1.97 -4.38
C PHE A 119 -4.48 2.30 -2.90
N GLU A 120 -3.95 1.36 -2.12
CA GLU A 120 -3.67 1.47 -0.69
C GLU A 120 -2.26 2.01 -0.41
N TYR A 121 -1.39 2.08 -1.42
CA TYR A 121 0.01 2.52 -1.32
C TYR A 121 0.19 3.90 -1.95
N PHE A 122 1.07 4.73 -1.38
CA PHE A 122 1.22 6.12 -1.81
C PHE A 122 1.83 6.24 -3.21
N SER A 123 3.03 5.69 -3.46
CA SER A 123 3.80 6.03 -4.64
C SER A 123 4.73 4.92 -5.11
N GLU A 124 5.23 5.05 -6.36
CA GLU A 124 6.40 4.33 -6.86
C GLU A 124 7.72 4.88 -6.30
N ASP A 125 7.68 6.11 -5.75
CA ASP A 125 8.83 6.78 -5.17
C ASP A 125 8.86 6.63 -3.65
N PRO A 126 9.97 6.09 -3.07
CA PRO A 126 10.05 5.83 -1.63
C PRO A 126 10.17 7.11 -0.79
N TYR A 127 10.70 8.22 -1.35
CA TYR A 127 10.79 9.48 -0.62
C TYR A 127 9.41 10.11 -0.45
N LEU A 128 8.63 10.21 -1.53
CA LEU A 128 7.23 10.68 -1.47
C LEU A 128 6.40 9.79 -0.55
N SER A 129 6.48 8.45 -0.72
CA SER A 129 5.76 7.51 0.14
C SER A 129 6.10 7.68 1.61
N GLY A 130 7.39 7.80 1.92
CA GLY A 130 7.87 7.94 3.30
C GLY A 130 7.41 9.23 3.96
N LYS A 131 7.50 10.36 3.26
CA LYS A 131 7.08 11.68 3.79
C LYS A 131 5.57 11.74 4.04
N MET A 132 4.76 11.22 3.10
CA MET A 132 3.31 11.14 3.25
C MET A 132 2.91 10.20 4.40
N ALA A 133 3.50 9.01 4.46
CA ALA A 133 3.22 8.03 5.50
C ALA A 133 3.65 8.52 6.89
N ALA A 134 4.81 9.19 7.01
CA ALA A 134 5.26 9.78 8.28
C ALA A 134 4.28 10.82 8.81
N ALA A 135 3.71 11.64 7.92
CA ALA A 135 2.69 12.61 8.27
C ALA A 135 1.41 11.94 8.80
N TYR A 136 0.91 10.90 8.11
CA TYR A 136 -0.23 10.10 8.59
C TYR A 136 0.03 9.53 9.99
N VAL A 137 1.23 8.95 10.21
CA VAL A 137 1.60 8.38 11.51
C VAL A 137 1.59 9.44 12.61
N ARG A 138 2.17 10.64 12.36
CA ARG A 138 2.12 11.75 13.34
C ARG A 138 0.70 12.15 13.66
N GLY A 139 -0.14 12.30 12.62
CA GLY A 139 -1.55 12.66 12.79
C GLY A 139 -2.31 11.63 13.61
N ILE A 140 -2.24 10.34 13.27
CA ILE A 140 -2.92 9.27 14.03
C ILE A 140 -2.43 9.24 15.48
N GLN A 141 -1.13 9.33 15.70
CA GLN A 141 -0.54 9.23 17.04
C GLN A 141 -0.76 10.48 17.89
N SER A 142 -1.11 11.64 17.29
CA SER A 142 -1.46 12.85 18.06
C SER A 142 -2.70 12.64 18.93
N GLU A 143 -3.57 11.70 18.57
CA GLU A 143 -4.76 11.31 19.36
C GLU A 143 -4.46 10.25 20.45
N GLY A 144 -3.18 9.92 20.63
CA GLY A 144 -2.70 9.01 21.68
C GLY A 144 -2.79 7.52 21.34
N ILE A 145 -3.43 7.14 20.25
CA ILE A 145 -3.46 5.76 19.76
C ILE A 145 -2.18 5.43 18.96
N ALA A 146 -2.02 4.19 18.52
CA ALA A 146 -0.90 3.77 17.70
C ALA A 146 -1.28 3.71 16.22
N ALA A 147 -0.42 4.23 15.34
CA ALA A 147 -0.40 3.90 13.93
C ALA A 147 0.43 2.65 13.70
N CYS A 148 0.07 1.86 12.67
CA CYS A 148 0.79 0.64 12.30
C CYS A 148 1.13 0.66 10.80
N PRO A 149 2.19 1.39 10.40
CA PRO A 149 2.63 1.40 9.01
C PRO A 149 2.92 -0.03 8.51
N LYS A 150 2.55 -0.30 7.25
CA LYS A 150 2.53 -1.65 6.68
C LYS A 150 2.81 -1.65 5.17
N HIS A 151 3.28 -2.76 4.59
CA HIS A 151 3.66 -4.05 5.19
C HIS A 151 5.17 -4.20 5.11
N PHE A 152 5.84 -4.36 6.22
CA PHE A 152 7.31 -4.40 6.33
C PHE A 152 7.82 -5.83 6.14
N ALA A 153 8.39 -6.21 4.95
CA ALA A 153 8.66 -5.36 3.82
C ALA A 153 8.52 -6.13 2.49
N VAL A 154 8.65 -5.39 1.39
CA VAL A 154 8.70 -5.95 0.01
C VAL A 154 7.45 -6.77 -0.37
N ASN A 155 6.27 -6.35 0.08
CA ASN A 155 4.99 -6.94 -0.29
C ASN A 155 4.35 -6.13 -1.42
N SER A 156 4.78 -6.36 -2.66
CA SER A 156 4.36 -5.58 -3.84
C SER A 156 3.52 -6.38 -4.83
N GLN A 157 2.90 -7.49 -4.38
CA GLN A 157 1.97 -8.33 -5.16
C GLN A 157 0.97 -9.03 -4.25
N GLU A 158 -0.16 -9.46 -4.80
CA GLU A 158 -1.19 -10.19 -4.08
C GLU A 158 -1.15 -11.71 -4.35
N LEU A 159 -0.77 -12.11 -5.55
CA LEU A 159 -0.70 -13.53 -5.91
C LEU A 159 0.30 -14.25 -5.00
N ARG A 160 -0.20 -15.28 -4.30
CA ARG A 160 0.60 -16.12 -3.37
C ARG A 160 1.37 -15.33 -2.30
N ARG A 161 0.89 -14.15 -1.89
CA ARG A 161 1.59 -13.23 -0.97
C ARG A 161 2.04 -13.88 0.34
N MET A 162 1.33 -14.92 0.83
CA MET A 162 1.70 -15.66 2.06
C MET A 162 2.75 -16.77 1.84
N ALA A 163 3.20 -17.00 0.61
CA ALA A 163 4.15 -18.07 0.28
C ALA A 163 5.21 -17.66 -0.75
N SER A 164 5.10 -16.47 -1.34
CA SER A 164 6.08 -15.94 -2.30
C SER A 164 7.35 -15.48 -1.60
N ASP A 165 8.49 -15.67 -2.28
CA ASP A 165 9.80 -15.20 -1.86
C ASP A 165 10.24 -14.03 -2.76
N SER A 166 10.27 -12.84 -2.20
CA SER A 166 10.77 -11.63 -2.86
C SER A 166 12.30 -11.65 -2.83
N VAL A 167 12.91 -11.97 -3.98
CA VAL A 167 14.37 -12.09 -4.13
C VAL A 167 14.91 -10.81 -4.76
N LEU A 168 15.79 -10.11 -4.04
CA LEU A 168 16.37 -8.84 -4.46
C LEU A 168 17.74 -8.63 -3.81
N ASP A 169 18.58 -7.80 -4.45
CA ASP A 169 19.88 -7.42 -3.91
C ASP A 169 19.73 -6.41 -2.75
N GLU A 170 20.74 -6.36 -1.87
CA GLU A 170 20.72 -5.53 -0.65
C GLU A 170 20.61 -4.04 -0.95
N ARG A 171 21.24 -3.55 -2.02
CA ARG A 171 21.16 -2.13 -2.38
C ARG A 171 19.75 -1.74 -2.80
N THR A 172 19.10 -2.55 -3.63
CA THR A 172 17.71 -2.35 -4.02
C THR A 172 16.77 -2.43 -2.80
N LEU A 173 17.01 -3.38 -1.89
CA LEU A 173 16.26 -3.49 -0.64
C LEU A 173 16.34 -2.17 0.15
N ARG A 174 17.56 -1.67 0.43
CA ARG A 174 17.80 -0.48 1.26
C ARG A 174 17.36 0.83 0.60
N GLU A 175 17.73 1.05 -0.67
CA GLU A 175 17.50 2.34 -1.34
C GLU A 175 16.04 2.52 -1.80
N LEU A 176 15.37 1.44 -2.24
CA LEU A 176 14.04 1.54 -2.82
C LEU A 176 12.93 1.03 -1.89
N TYR A 177 13.03 -0.22 -1.40
CA TYR A 177 11.92 -0.84 -0.68
C TYR A 177 11.86 -0.48 0.79
N LEU A 178 12.97 -0.11 1.41
CA LEU A 178 13.03 0.22 2.83
C LEU A 178 13.13 1.72 3.14
N THR A 179 13.56 2.58 2.20
CA THR A 179 13.72 4.02 2.46
C THR A 179 12.44 4.70 2.95
N GLY A 180 11.26 4.32 2.41
CA GLY A 180 9.99 4.87 2.90
C GLY A 180 9.72 4.52 4.37
N PHE A 181 10.00 3.27 4.77
CA PHE A 181 9.88 2.84 6.16
C PHE A 181 10.93 3.48 7.07
N GLU A 182 12.17 3.66 6.60
CA GLU A 182 13.19 4.40 7.33
C GLU A 182 12.75 5.81 7.67
N ILE A 183 12.18 6.53 6.69
CA ILE A 183 11.64 7.88 6.89
C ILE A 183 10.55 7.86 7.97
N VAL A 184 9.60 6.93 7.87
CA VAL A 184 8.51 6.80 8.86
C VAL A 184 9.04 6.53 10.26
N VAL A 185 9.99 5.60 10.41
CA VAL A 185 10.56 5.26 11.72
C VAL A 185 11.31 6.45 12.32
N LYS A 186 12.14 7.11 11.52
CA LYS A 186 12.99 8.22 12.03
C LYS A 186 12.24 9.53 12.23
N GLU A 187 11.23 9.83 11.41
CA GLU A 187 10.53 11.13 11.44
C GLU A 187 9.20 11.11 12.21
N ALA A 188 8.59 9.93 12.40
CA ALA A 188 7.29 9.81 13.06
C ALA A 188 7.27 8.87 14.26
N ALA A 189 8.35 8.11 14.50
CA ALA A 189 8.48 7.19 15.64
C ALA A 189 7.21 6.34 15.88
N PRO A 190 6.79 5.49 14.92
CA PRO A 190 5.56 4.72 15.05
C PRO A 190 5.61 3.80 16.27
N LYS A 191 4.50 3.70 17.02
CA LYS A 191 4.40 2.80 18.18
C LYS A 191 4.31 1.33 17.75
N THR A 192 3.86 1.08 16.53
CA THR A 192 3.81 -0.27 15.95
C THR A 192 4.22 -0.24 14.48
N ILE A 193 4.62 -1.40 13.96
CA ILE A 193 4.83 -1.66 12.54
C ILE A 193 4.33 -3.07 12.22
N MET A 194 3.72 -3.28 11.04
CA MET A 194 3.23 -4.60 10.64
C MET A 194 4.23 -5.27 9.70
N SER A 195 4.70 -6.47 10.06
CA SER A 195 5.50 -7.30 9.16
C SER A 195 4.65 -7.85 8.01
N SER A 196 5.28 -8.05 6.83
CA SER A 196 4.58 -8.56 5.66
C SER A 196 4.43 -10.10 5.66
N TYR A 197 3.57 -10.61 4.78
CA TYR A 197 3.32 -12.04 4.62
C TYR A 197 4.46 -12.82 3.97
N ASN A 198 5.15 -12.20 3.02
CA ASN A 198 6.09 -12.84 2.10
C ASN A 198 7.43 -13.18 2.76
N LEU A 199 8.17 -14.08 2.11
CA LEU A 199 9.59 -14.21 2.38
C LEU A 199 10.34 -13.04 1.72
N VAL A 200 11.47 -12.68 2.30
CA VAL A 200 12.46 -11.78 1.71
C VAL A 200 13.80 -12.53 1.73
N ASN A 201 14.32 -12.83 0.55
CA ASN A 201 15.56 -13.58 0.37
C ASN A 201 15.57 -14.89 1.17
N GLY A 202 14.48 -15.68 1.07
CA GLY A 202 14.36 -17.01 1.65
C GLY A 202 13.86 -17.07 3.09
N THR A 203 13.62 -15.94 3.77
CA THR A 203 13.15 -15.90 5.17
C THR A 203 11.86 -15.09 5.29
N TYR A 204 10.85 -15.63 5.98
CA TYR A 204 9.61 -14.89 6.23
C TYR A 204 9.87 -13.58 6.95
N ALA A 205 9.25 -12.49 6.50
CA ALA A 205 9.53 -11.14 7.00
C ALA A 205 9.38 -11.02 8.53
N ASN A 206 8.41 -11.71 9.13
CA ASN A 206 8.16 -11.65 10.57
C ASN A 206 9.14 -12.45 11.44
N GLU A 207 10.04 -13.21 10.85
CA GLU A 207 11.11 -13.95 11.55
C GLU A 207 12.50 -13.64 10.98
N ASN A 208 12.59 -12.68 10.05
CA ASN A 208 13.84 -12.29 9.40
C ASN A 208 14.68 -11.38 10.31
N ALA A 209 15.77 -11.93 10.87
CA ALA A 209 16.65 -11.19 11.77
C ALA A 209 17.25 -9.95 11.09
N HIS A 210 17.66 -10.06 9.82
CA HIS A 210 18.23 -8.95 9.06
C HIS A 210 17.24 -7.77 8.96
N LEU A 211 15.96 -8.05 8.64
CA LEU A 211 14.95 -7.00 8.58
C LEU A 211 14.61 -6.43 9.96
N LEU A 212 14.34 -7.29 10.94
CA LEU A 212 13.75 -6.89 12.22
C LEU A 212 14.78 -6.45 13.26
N GLN A 213 15.94 -7.12 13.36
CA GLN A 213 16.98 -6.78 14.35
C GLN A 213 18.00 -5.82 13.76
N ASP A 214 18.62 -6.18 12.63
CA ASP A 214 19.74 -5.40 12.12
C ASP A 214 19.23 -4.05 11.58
N ILE A 215 18.27 -4.07 10.68
CA ILE A 215 17.78 -2.86 10.00
C ILE A 215 16.81 -2.08 10.87
N LEU A 216 15.65 -2.68 11.22
CA LEU A 216 14.56 -1.96 11.87
C LEU A 216 14.98 -1.45 13.26
N ARG A 217 15.58 -2.34 14.09
CA ARG A 217 15.91 -1.99 15.48
C ARG A 217 17.29 -1.37 15.63
N SER A 218 18.33 -1.98 15.06
CA SER A 218 19.72 -1.52 15.28
C SER A 218 20.04 -0.29 14.44
N ASP A 219 19.77 -0.32 13.11
CA ASP A 219 20.13 0.81 12.23
C ASP A 219 19.19 2.01 12.40
N TRP A 220 17.89 1.75 12.57
CA TRP A 220 16.89 2.84 12.63
C TRP A 220 16.43 3.21 14.04
N GLY A 221 16.71 2.38 15.04
CA GLY A 221 16.36 2.63 16.44
C GLY A 221 14.88 2.43 16.77
N PHE A 222 14.16 1.60 16.01
CA PHE A 222 12.76 1.29 16.30
C PHE A 222 12.61 0.57 17.63
N SER A 223 11.83 1.13 18.54
CA SER A 223 11.57 0.59 19.89
C SER A 223 10.12 0.17 20.12
N GLY A 224 9.28 0.24 19.10
CA GLY A 224 7.87 -0.13 19.17
C GLY A 224 7.62 -1.62 19.00
N ALA A 225 6.34 -2.01 18.97
CA ALA A 225 5.93 -3.38 18.78
C ALA A 225 5.81 -3.75 17.29
N VAL A 226 6.39 -4.87 16.88
CA VAL A 226 6.16 -5.47 15.56
C VAL A 226 4.95 -6.39 15.64
N VAL A 227 3.91 -6.10 14.86
CA VAL A 227 2.69 -6.91 14.73
C VAL A 227 2.79 -7.73 13.46
N THR A 228 2.47 -9.01 13.49
CA THR A 228 2.39 -9.81 12.27
C THR A 228 1.18 -9.40 11.44
N ASP A 229 1.27 -9.45 10.11
CA ASP A 229 0.08 -9.51 9.29
C ASP A 229 -0.73 -10.78 9.63
N TRP A 230 -2.05 -10.77 9.39
CA TRP A 230 -3.01 -11.77 9.93
C TRP A 230 -2.75 -13.18 9.42
N GLY A 231 -2.23 -14.05 10.31
CA GLY A 231 -1.84 -15.42 9.96
C GLY A 231 -0.51 -15.52 9.23
N GLY A 232 0.26 -14.44 9.13
CA GLY A 232 1.56 -14.38 8.44
C GLY A 232 2.70 -15.10 9.18
N SER A 233 2.56 -15.36 10.47
CA SER A 233 3.57 -16.05 11.27
C SER A 233 3.84 -17.46 10.74
N ASN A 234 5.13 -17.81 10.55
CA ASN A 234 5.58 -19.13 10.18
C ASN A 234 6.18 -19.86 11.39
N ASP A 235 7.21 -19.31 12.02
CA ASP A 235 7.83 -19.77 13.28
C ASP A 235 7.71 -18.65 14.31
N HIS A 236 6.75 -18.77 15.22
CA HIS A 236 6.48 -17.74 16.22
C HIS A 236 7.66 -17.55 17.19
N ALA A 237 8.31 -18.63 17.60
CA ALA A 237 9.47 -18.57 18.49
C ALA A 237 10.66 -17.86 17.82
N LEU A 238 10.93 -18.16 16.56
CA LEU A 238 11.96 -17.47 15.81
C LEU A 238 11.61 -16.01 15.59
N GLY A 239 10.33 -15.70 15.35
CA GLY A 239 9.82 -14.34 15.30
C GLY A 239 10.12 -13.57 16.58
N VAL A 240 9.76 -14.09 17.76
CA VAL A 240 10.02 -13.49 19.07
C VAL A 240 11.51 -13.24 19.28
N LYS A 241 12.35 -14.23 18.95
CA LYS A 241 13.81 -14.09 19.05
C LYS A 241 14.33 -12.96 18.17
N ASN A 242 13.83 -12.86 16.95
CA ASN A 242 14.34 -11.95 15.93
C ASN A 242 13.62 -10.59 15.88
N GLY A 243 12.70 -10.30 16.82
CA GLY A 243 12.15 -8.97 16.97
C GLY A 243 10.67 -8.78 16.67
N SER A 244 9.93 -9.83 16.29
CA SER A 244 8.45 -9.80 16.18
C SER A 244 7.81 -9.83 17.56
N THR A 245 6.83 -8.95 17.81
CA THR A 245 6.28 -8.74 19.16
C THR A 245 4.93 -9.43 19.36
N LEU A 246 3.99 -9.22 18.46
CA LEU A 246 2.61 -9.68 18.63
C LEU A 246 2.16 -10.51 17.42
N GLU A 247 1.88 -11.79 17.66
CA GLU A 247 1.29 -12.66 16.64
C GLU A 247 -0.22 -12.47 16.55
N MET A 248 -0.71 -12.07 15.35
CA MET A 248 -2.13 -11.91 15.06
C MET A 248 -2.59 -12.84 13.94
N PRO A 249 -3.89 -13.22 13.87
CA PRO A 249 -4.94 -12.97 14.85
C PRO A 249 -4.78 -13.83 16.11
N ALA A 250 -5.77 -14.60 16.52
CA ALA A 250 -5.68 -15.50 17.68
C ALA A 250 -5.31 -16.93 17.24
N PRO A 251 -4.05 -17.37 17.33
CA PRO A 251 -3.65 -18.76 17.02
C PRO A 251 -4.07 -19.74 18.13
N GLY A 252 -4.65 -19.24 19.22
CA GLY A 252 -5.10 -20.04 20.38
C GLY A 252 -3.95 -20.53 21.27
N GLY A 253 -4.20 -21.58 22.04
CA GLY A 253 -3.22 -22.12 22.96
C GLY A 253 -1.99 -22.76 22.29
N ASP A 254 -2.04 -22.99 20.96
CA ASP A 254 -0.93 -23.59 20.24
C ASP A 254 0.31 -22.67 20.22
N ALA A 255 0.14 -21.38 19.99
CA ALA A 255 1.22 -20.40 20.03
C ALA A 255 1.87 -20.31 21.43
N VAL A 256 1.06 -20.37 22.49
CA VAL A 256 1.61 -20.37 23.87
C VAL A 256 2.50 -21.61 24.08
N ARG A 257 2.03 -22.79 23.68
CA ARG A 257 2.80 -24.04 23.79
C ARG A 257 4.07 -24.03 22.94
N GLU A 258 4.00 -23.40 21.74
CA GLU A 258 5.17 -23.22 20.86
C GLU A 258 6.27 -22.42 21.56
N LEU A 259 5.92 -21.28 22.16
CA LEU A 259 6.88 -20.45 22.90
C LEU A 259 7.40 -21.15 24.16
N LEU A 260 6.54 -21.78 24.96
CA LEU A 260 6.97 -22.52 26.14
C LEU A 260 7.96 -23.64 25.79
N ALA A 261 7.66 -24.43 24.76
CA ALA A 261 8.56 -25.47 24.28
C ALA A 261 9.89 -24.91 23.75
N ALA A 262 9.85 -23.77 23.08
CA ALA A 262 11.05 -23.10 22.58
C ALA A 262 11.96 -22.59 23.71
N VAL A 263 11.38 -22.03 24.78
CA VAL A 263 12.15 -21.64 25.97
C VAL A 263 12.71 -22.88 26.67
N GLN A 264 11.90 -23.92 26.89
CA GLN A 264 12.33 -25.16 27.58
C GLN A 264 13.45 -25.90 26.81
N SER A 265 13.43 -25.83 25.47
CA SER A 265 14.47 -26.44 24.63
C SER A 265 15.72 -25.58 24.45
N GLY A 266 15.69 -24.32 24.89
CA GLY A 266 16.77 -23.35 24.68
C GLY A 266 16.84 -22.79 23.26
N LYS A 267 15.80 -22.97 22.43
CA LYS A 267 15.69 -22.35 21.12
C LYS A 267 15.62 -20.83 21.22
N ILE A 268 14.90 -20.34 22.23
CA ILE A 268 14.82 -18.94 22.65
C ILE A 268 15.04 -18.86 24.17
N THR A 269 15.32 -17.67 24.68
CA THR A 269 15.47 -17.44 26.13
C THR A 269 14.21 -16.76 26.70
N GLU A 270 14.02 -16.84 28.02
CA GLU A 270 12.99 -16.04 28.69
C GLU A 270 13.25 -14.54 28.53
N ALA A 271 14.51 -14.12 28.42
CA ALA A 271 14.87 -12.73 28.15
C ALA A 271 14.40 -12.25 26.77
N ASP A 272 14.37 -13.13 25.75
CA ASP A 272 13.79 -12.78 24.43
C ASP A 272 12.28 -12.53 24.56
N VAL A 273 11.58 -13.37 25.34
CA VAL A 273 10.14 -13.21 25.63
C VAL A 273 9.90 -11.91 26.42
N ASP A 274 10.69 -11.64 27.46
CA ASP A 274 10.56 -10.43 28.28
C ASP A 274 10.82 -9.15 27.49
N ALA A 275 11.75 -9.16 26.56
CA ALA A 275 12.02 -8.02 25.69
C ALA A 275 10.82 -7.67 24.80
N ARG A 276 10.22 -8.66 24.17
CA ARG A 276 8.99 -8.44 23.35
C ARG A 276 7.80 -8.05 24.21
N LEU A 277 7.70 -8.63 25.39
CA LEU A 277 6.64 -8.31 26.33
C LEU A 277 6.73 -6.85 26.83
N ASP A 278 7.93 -6.34 27.07
CA ASP A 278 8.13 -4.92 27.45
C ASP A 278 7.63 -3.94 26.37
N GLU A 279 7.87 -4.27 25.09
CA GLU A 279 7.36 -3.51 23.95
C GLU A 279 5.81 -3.54 23.89
N LEU A 280 5.24 -4.75 24.03
CA LEU A 280 3.79 -4.92 24.02
C LEU A 280 3.12 -4.20 25.19
N LEU A 281 3.66 -4.34 26.42
CA LEU A 281 3.13 -3.67 27.60
C LEU A 281 3.20 -2.15 27.45
N THR A 282 4.28 -1.62 26.90
CA THR A 282 4.38 -0.18 26.62
C THR A 282 3.28 0.27 25.67
N LEU A 283 3.05 -0.45 24.56
CA LEU A 283 1.96 -0.18 23.62
C LEU A 283 0.60 -0.21 24.31
N VAL A 284 0.29 -1.32 24.98
CA VAL A 284 -1.02 -1.59 25.58
C VAL A 284 -1.37 -0.55 26.66
N LEU A 285 -0.44 -0.24 27.54
CA LEU A 285 -0.66 0.70 28.64
C LEU A 285 -0.83 2.14 28.15
N ASP A 286 0.05 2.58 27.23
CA ASP A 286 0.02 3.94 26.71
C ASP A 286 -1.27 4.19 25.90
N THR A 287 -1.64 3.26 25.00
CA THR A 287 -2.82 3.45 24.14
C THR A 287 -4.14 3.23 24.85
N SER A 288 -4.24 2.27 25.77
CA SER A 288 -5.46 2.08 26.53
C SER A 288 -5.79 3.28 27.41
N ALA A 289 -4.76 3.90 28.03
CA ALA A 289 -4.94 5.11 28.83
C ALA A 289 -5.41 6.30 27.99
N ALA A 290 -4.94 6.43 26.76
CA ALA A 290 -5.38 7.47 25.82
C ALA A 290 -6.84 7.25 25.39
N VAL A 291 -7.17 6.04 24.93
CA VAL A 291 -8.55 5.67 24.52
C VAL A 291 -9.57 5.89 25.64
N GLN A 292 -9.23 5.57 26.90
CA GLN A 292 -10.14 5.77 28.04
C GLN A 292 -10.45 7.26 28.29
N LYS A 293 -9.54 8.17 27.96
CA LYS A 293 -9.71 9.61 28.15
C LYS A 293 -10.36 10.31 26.97
N HIS A 294 -10.41 9.64 25.79
CA HIS A 294 -10.90 10.24 24.56
C HIS A 294 -12.42 10.37 24.55
N SER A 295 -12.94 11.37 23.82
CA SER A 295 -14.38 11.52 23.54
C SER A 295 -14.89 10.28 22.80
N ARG A 296 -16.15 9.93 23.04
CA ARG A 296 -16.86 8.84 22.32
C ARG A 296 -17.61 9.35 21.08
N SER A 297 -17.39 10.59 20.69
CA SER A 297 -18.00 11.22 19.53
C SER A 297 -16.98 12.07 18.80
N PHE A 298 -17.17 12.22 17.52
CA PHE A 298 -16.39 13.07 16.62
C PHE A 298 -17.33 13.84 15.69
N ASP A 299 -16.82 14.88 15.03
CA ASP A 299 -17.60 15.70 14.08
C ASP A 299 -17.52 15.09 12.68
N ALA A 300 -18.53 14.26 12.35
CA ALA A 300 -18.61 13.56 11.07
C ALA A 300 -18.76 14.52 9.87
N ASP A 301 -19.39 15.68 10.05
CA ASP A 301 -19.55 16.68 8.98
C ASP A 301 -18.24 17.41 8.71
N ALA A 302 -17.46 17.72 9.76
CA ALA A 302 -16.11 18.28 9.62
C ALA A 302 -15.17 17.28 8.92
N HIS A 303 -15.24 16.00 9.29
CA HIS A 303 -14.45 14.94 8.64
C HIS A 303 -14.86 14.72 7.19
N HIS A 304 -16.15 14.78 6.86
CA HIS A 304 -16.65 14.74 5.48
C HIS A 304 -16.14 15.93 4.66
N ALA A 305 -16.15 17.14 5.24
CA ALA A 305 -15.60 18.33 4.59
C ALA A 305 -14.08 18.23 4.36
N LEU A 306 -13.33 17.66 5.32
CA LEU A 306 -11.90 17.35 5.15
C LEU A 306 -11.67 16.32 4.04
N ALA A 307 -12.46 15.26 3.98
CA ALA A 307 -12.39 14.25 2.91
C ALA A 307 -12.65 14.88 1.53
N ARG A 308 -13.63 15.80 1.42
CA ARG A 308 -13.92 16.56 0.18
C ARG A 308 -12.75 17.45 -0.22
N ARG A 309 -12.18 18.21 0.70
CA ARG A 309 -10.99 19.04 0.46
C ARG A 309 -9.79 18.18 0.02
N ALA A 310 -9.53 17.10 0.71
CA ALA A 310 -8.43 16.19 0.39
C ALA A 310 -8.56 15.59 -1.02
N ALA A 311 -9.75 15.15 -1.41
CA ALA A 311 -10.02 14.65 -2.76
C ALA A 311 -9.84 15.74 -3.83
N ALA A 312 -10.31 16.97 -3.57
CA ALA A 312 -10.20 18.08 -4.50
C ALA A 312 -8.74 18.52 -4.71
N GLU A 313 -7.96 18.63 -3.64
CA GLU A 313 -6.53 18.99 -3.67
C GLU A 313 -5.66 17.88 -4.29
N SER A 314 -6.14 16.64 -4.29
CA SER A 314 -5.48 15.48 -4.89
C SER A 314 -5.89 15.22 -6.36
N ALA A 315 -6.93 15.89 -6.86
CA ALA A 315 -7.39 15.70 -8.23
C ALA A 315 -6.33 16.13 -9.24
N VAL A 316 -6.05 15.26 -10.22
CA VAL A 316 -5.04 15.52 -11.25
C VAL A 316 -5.70 15.81 -12.59
N LEU A 317 -5.47 17.00 -13.13
CA LEU A 317 -5.89 17.36 -14.47
C LEU A 317 -4.85 16.84 -15.47
N LEU A 318 -5.18 15.78 -16.22
CA LEU A 318 -4.25 15.12 -17.14
C LEU A 318 -4.32 15.70 -18.57
N LYS A 319 -5.48 16.24 -18.95
CA LYS A 319 -5.70 16.85 -20.27
C LYS A 319 -6.75 17.95 -20.17
N ASN A 320 -6.60 19.07 -20.93
CA ASN A 320 -7.58 20.16 -20.99
C ASN A 320 -7.46 20.94 -22.32
N ASP A 321 -7.85 20.30 -23.42
CA ASP A 321 -7.73 20.88 -24.76
C ASP A 321 -8.70 22.08 -24.95
N GLY A 322 -8.13 23.18 -25.41
CA GLY A 322 -8.89 24.42 -25.65
C GLY A 322 -9.47 25.03 -24.37
N GLY A 323 -9.01 24.63 -23.18
CA GLY A 323 -9.48 25.16 -21.91
C GLY A 323 -10.97 24.88 -21.66
N ILE A 324 -11.46 23.68 -22.02
CA ILE A 324 -12.87 23.33 -21.79
C ILE A 324 -13.23 23.32 -20.30
N LEU A 325 -12.26 23.04 -19.44
CA LEU A 325 -12.37 23.18 -17.99
C LEU A 325 -11.66 24.45 -17.51
N PRO A 326 -12.20 25.14 -16.50
CA PRO A 326 -13.42 24.82 -15.77
C PRO A 326 -14.68 25.14 -16.59
N LEU A 327 -15.76 24.40 -16.34
CA LEU A 327 -17.05 24.60 -17.01
C LEU A 327 -17.63 25.97 -16.71
N ALA A 328 -18.24 26.61 -17.71
CA ALA A 328 -18.91 27.86 -17.53
C ALA A 328 -20.15 27.72 -16.61
N ALA A 329 -20.43 28.77 -15.83
CA ALA A 329 -21.62 28.78 -14.99
C ALA A 329 -22.89 28.64 -15.85
N GLY A 330 -23.80 27.76 -15.42
CA GLY A 330 -25.02 27.46 -16.14
C GLY A 330 -24.86 26.55 -17.38
N ALA A 331 -23.66 26.04 -17.64
CA ALA A 331 -23.45 25.09 -18.75
C ALA A 331 -24.36 23.87 -18.62
N ARG A 332 -24.91 23.44 -19.76
CA ARG A 332 -25.78 22.26 -19.82
C ARG A 332 -24.96 21.00 -20.03
N VAL A 333 -24.95 20.11 -19.02
CA VAL A 333 -24.12 18.91 -19.00
C VAL A 333 -24.95 17.64 -19.06
N ALA A 334 -24.55 16.68 -19.90
CA ALA A 334 -25.01 15.28 -19.85
C ALA A 334 -24.10 14.50 -18.95
N VAL A 335 -24.66 13.73 -18.02
CA VAL A 335 -23.91 12.85 -17.13
C VAL A 335 -24.02 11.41 -17.61
N ILE A 336 -22.91 10.80 -17.96
CA ILE A 336 -22.84 9.44 -18.49
C ILE A 336 -21.83 8.61 -17.70
N GLY A 337 -22.18 7.36 -17.44
CA GLY A 337 -21.33 6.42 -16.71
C GLY A 337 -21.91 6.02 -15.36
N ASP A 338 -21.96 4.72 -15.10
CA ASP A 338 -22.52 4.12 -13.89
C ASP A 338 -21.90 4.71 -12.60
N PHE A 339 -20.62 5.06 -12.64
CA PHE A 339 -19.91 5.63 -11.50
C PHE A 339 -20.42 7.00 -11.04
N ALA A 340 -21.23 7.69 -11.85
CA ALA A 340 -21.82 8.96 -11.45
C ALA A 340 -22.98 8.81 -10.44
N GLU A 341 -23.69 7.68 -10.49
CA GLU A 341 -24.80 7.31 -9.60
C GLU A 341 -24.34 6.38 -8.49
N THR A 342 -23.48 5.41 -8.83
CA THR A 342 -22.90 4.44 -7.89
C THR A 342 -21.39 4.65 -7.83
N PRO A 343 -20.89 5.56 -6.98
CA PRO A 343 -19.48 5.97 -6.98
C PRO A 343 -18.51 4.83 -6.70
N ARG A 344 -17.40 4.82 -7.43
CA ARG A 344 -16.22 4.03 -7.12
C ARG A 344 -15.24 4.92 -6.33
N TYR A 345 -15.24 4.83 -5.01
CA TYR A 345 -14.55 5.79 -4.14
C TYR A 345 -13.50 5.18 -3.22
N GLN A 346 -13.42 3.86 -3.11
CA GLN A 346 -12.44 3.11 -2.31
C GLN A 346 -12.10 1.77 -2.95
N GLY A 347 -11.01 1.12 -2.51
CA GLY A 347 -10.62 -0.22 -2.90
C GLY A 347 -11.44 -1.31 -2.20
N ALA A 348 -11.25 -2.56 -2.61
CA ALA A 348 -11.90 -3.72 -2.00
C ALA A 348 -10.92 -4.52 -1.11
N GLY A 349 -11.42 -5.14 -0.06
CA GLY A 349 -10.64 -5.94 0.90
C GLY A 349 -10.69 -5.38 2.32
N SER A 350 -9.67 -5.66 3.12
CA SER A 350 -9.60 -5.28 4.55
C SER A 350 -9.64 -3.75 4.78
N SER A 351 -9.27 -2.96 3.77
CA SER A 351 -9.31 -1.49 3.84
C SER A 351 -10.70 -0.87 3.61
N ALA A 352 -11.71 -1.66 3.24
CA ALA A 352 -13.03 -1.14 2.89
C ALA A 352 -13.77 -0.60 4.12
N VAL A 353 -14.08 0.70 4.11
CA VAL A 353 -14.77 1.42 5.18
C VAL A 353 -16.28 1.37 4.97
N ASN A 354 -17.07 1.17 6.03
CA ASN A 354 -18.50 1.40 6.03
C ASN A 354 -18.75 2.91 6.16
N SER A 355 -18.89 3.60 5.04
CA SER A 355 -18.93 5.06 5.00
C SER A 355 -20.20 5.63 5.64
N ILE A 356 -20.05 6.63 6.50
CA ILE A 356 -21.18 7.32 7.16
C ILE A 356 -22.10 8.00 6.13
N LYS A 357 -21.47 8.57 5.07
CA LYS A 357 -22.14 9.31 3.99
C LYS A 357 -21.34 9.11 2.70
N VAL A 358 -22.01 9.01 1.57
CA VAL A 358 -21.35 8.92 0.25
C VAL A 358 -22.00 9.93 -0.68
N ASP A 359 -21.19 10.85 -1.19
CA ASP A 359 -21.62 11.78 -2.23
C ASP A 359 -21.73 11.07 -3.59
N THR A 360 -22.77 11.38 -4.36
CA THR A 360 -22.85 11.01 -5.79
C THR A 360 -22.59 12.24 -6.67
N LEU A 361 -22.11 12.02 -7.89
CA LEU A 361 -21.89 13.12 -8.82
C LEU A 361 -23.21 13.82 -9.16
N LEU A 362 -24.30 13.07 -9.30
CA LEU A 362 -25.62 13.59 -9.62
C LEU A 362 -26.14 14.52 -8.51
N ASP A 363 -26.05 14.12 -7.24
CA ASP A 363 -26.52 14.94 -6.10
C ASP A 363 -25.70 16.23 -5.97
N CYS A 364 -24.38 16.14 -6.16
CA CYS A 364 -23.49 17.30 -6.06
C CYS A 364 -23.66 18.26 -7.23
N LEU A 365 -23.91 17.78 -8.44
CA LEU A 365 -24.18 18.62 -9.61
C LEU A 365 -25.47 19.44 -9.43
N ALA A 366 -26.50 18.88 -8.82
CA ALA A 366 -27.75 19.59 -8.55
C ALA A 366 -27.56 20.88 -7.74
N GLN A 367 -26.46 20.96 -6.97
CA GLN A 367 -26.11 22.09 -6.11
C GLN A 367 -25.03 23.01 -6.73
N SER A 368 -24.53 22.68 -7.93
CA SER A 368 -23.34 23.33 -8.52
C SER A 368 -23.62 24.56 -9.37
N GLY A 369 -24.89 24.81 -9.70
CA GLY A 369 -25.30 25.83 -10.68
C GLY A 369 -25.17 25.40 -12.15
N LEU A 370 -24.71 24.20 -12.44
CA LEU A 370 -24.73 23.58 -13.76
C LEU A 370 -26.15 23.05 -14.07
N GLN A 371 -26.52 22.99 -15.36
CA GLN A 371 -27.78 22.43 -15.78
C GLN A 371 -27.62 20.99 -16.22
N CYS A 372 -28.12 20.03 -15.43
CA CYS A 372 -28.06 18.61 -15.78
C CYS A 372 -29.11 18.31 -16.90
N ALA A 373 -28.62 17.90 -18.08
CA ALA A 373 -29.47 17.49 -19.20
C ALA A 373 -30.09 16.09 -19.01
N GLY A 374 -29.59 15.33 -18.07
CA GLY A 374 -30.00 13.98 -17.70
C GLY A 374 -28.82 13.07 -17.36
N PHE A 375 -29.16 11.83 -17.01
CA PHE A 375 -28.20 10.76 -16.68
C PHE A 375 -28.46 9.54 -17.56
N ALA A 376 -27.37 8.83 -17.92
CA ALA A 376 -27.41 7.51 -18.53
C ALA A 376 -26.22 6.66 -18.02
N ALA A 377 -26.47 5.42 -17.56
CA ALA A 377 -25.41 4.52 -17.10
C ALA A 377 -24.39 4.20 -18.20
N GLY A 378 -24.84 4.00 -19.42
CA GLY A 378 -24.03 3.90 -20.62
C GLY A 378 -23.28 2.58 -20.83
N PHE A 379 -22.87 1.89 -19.77
CA PHE A 379 -22.16 0.62 -19.81
C PHE A 379 -22.47 -0.26 -18.60
N ASP A 380 -22.25 -1.58 -18.77
CA ASP A 380 -22.24 -2.53 -17.67
C ASP A 380 -20.86 -2.53 -16.98
N ARG A 381 -20.83 -2.38 -15.65
CA ARG A 381 -19.62 -2.24 -14.84
C ARG A 381 -18.68 -3.45 -14.95
N GLN A 382 -19.21 -4.66 -15.18
CA GLN A 382 -18.46 -5.88 -15.34
C GLN A 382 -17.94 -6.09 -16.77
N GLY A 383 -18.06 -5.10 -17.65
CA GLY A 383 -17.55 -5.13 -19.01
C GLY A 383 -18.43 -5.85 -20.04
N ARG A 384 -19.65 -6.26 -19.66
CA ARG A 384 -20.57 -6.92 -20.61
C ARG A 384 -21.14 -5.91 -21.62
N PRO A 385 -21.20 -6.27 -22.92
CA PRO A 385 -21.79 -5.38 -23.91
C PRO A 385 -23.28 -5.12 -23.66
N ASP A 386 -23.70 -3.85 -23.72
CA ASP A 386 -25.09 -3.42 -23.64
C ASP A 386 -25.38 -2.33 -24.67
N ALA A 387 -25.90 -2.73 -25.83
CA ALA A 387 -26.19 -1.82 -26.95
C ALA A 387 -27.30 -0.82 -26.60
N ALA A 388 -28.27 -1.17 -25.75
CA ALA A 388 -29.37 -0.30 -25.38
C ALA A 388 -28.89 0.83 -24.45
N GLN A 389 -28.09 0.51 -23.43
CA GLN A 389 -27.48 1.53 -22.57
C GLN A 389 -26.58 2.46 -23.37
N LYS A 390 -25.73 1.92 -24.25
CA LYS A 390 -24.88 2.74 -25.15
C LYS A 390 -25.69 3.69 -26.01
N ALA A 391 -26.78 3.23 -26.65
CA ALA A 391 -27.64 4.09 -27.49
C ALA A 391 -28.33 5.20 -26.68
N GLN A 392 -28.79 4.91 -25.45
CA GLN A 392 -29.38 5.93 -24.57
C GLN A 392 -28.34 7.01 -24.19
N ALA A 393 -27.12 6.62 -23.88
CA ALA A 393 -26.02 7.54 -23.55
C ALA A 393 -25.67 8.44 -24.74
N VAL A 394 -25.56 7.90 -25.95
CA VAL A 394 -25.30 8.65 -27.18
C VAL A 394 -26.42 9.66 -27.47
N ALA A 395 -27.69 9.25 -27.33
CA ALA A 395 -28.83 10.13 -27.52
C ALA A 395 -28.89 11.26 -26.47
N LEU A 396 -28.43 11.03 -25.26
CA LEU A 396 -28.29 12.03 -24.21
C LEU A 396 -27.16 13.02 -24.53
N ALA A 397 -26.00 12.52 -24.96
CA ALA A 397 -24.84 13.34 -25.30
C ALA A 397 -25.16 14.43 -26.32
N GLN A 398 -26.02 14.14 -27.30
CA GLN A 398 -26.47 15.10 -28.33
C GLN A 398 -27.33 16.27 -27.80
N LYS A 399 -27.81 16.19 -26.56
CA LYS A 399 -28.73 17.18 -25.95
C LYS A 399 -28.00 18.16 -25.00
N ALA A 400 -26.70 18.07 -24.85
CA ALA A 400 -25.93 18.86 -23.91
C ALA A 400 -24.80 19.64 -24.59
N ASP A 401 -24.34 20.70 -23.94
CA ASP A 401 -23.18 21.48 -24.39
C ASP A 401 -21.88 20.71 -24.14
N THR A 402 -21.84 19.97 -23.04
CA THR A 402 -20.68 19.18 -22.59
C THR A 402 -21.16 17.85 -22.02
N VAL A 403 -20.39 16.81 -22.23
CA VAL A 403 -20.60 15.49 -21.60
C VAL A 403 -19.60 15.29 -20.47
N LEU A 404 -20.08 14.92 -19.28
CA LEU A 404 -19.29 14.39 -18.19
C LEU A 404 -19.38 12.86 -18.24
N LEU A 405 -18.31 12.21 -18.69
CA LEU A 405 -18.24 10.77 -18.86
C LEU A 405 -17.42 10.15 -17.73
N CYS A 406 -18.08 9.44 -16.81
CA CYS A 406 -17.47 8.80 -15.64
C CYS A 406 -17.02 7.38 -16.00
N LEU A 407 -15.71 7.18 -16.11
CA LEU A 407 -15.08 5.90 -16.42
C LEU A 407 -14.20 5.43 -15.26
N GLY A 408 -13.84 4.16 -15.24
CA GLY A 408 -12.93 3.66 -14.19
C GLY A 408 -12.82 2.14 -14.12
N LEU A 409 -12.12 1.70 -13.09
CA LEU A 409 -11.99 0.28 -12.74
C LEU A 409 -13.10 -0.14 -11.75
N ASP A 410 -13.52 -1.37 -11.84
CA ASP A 410 -14.46 -1.96 -10.87
C ASP A 410 -13.74 -2.44 -9.58
N GLU A 411 -14.52 -2.89 -8.60
CA GLU A 411 -14.04 -3.32 -7.29
C GLU A 411 -13.19 -4.59 -7.35
N ILE A 412 -13.29 -5.36 -8.44
CA ILE A 412 -12.56 -6.63 -8.61
C ILE A 412 -11.15 -6.36 -9.13
N LYS A 413 -11.01 -5.39 -10.03
CA LYS A 413 -9.71 -5.03 -10.62
C LYS A 413 -8.77 -4.36 -9.61
N GLU A 414 -9.30 -3.81 -8.51
CA GLU A 414 -8.51 -3.17 -7.45
C GLU A 414 -8.96 -3.70 -6.09
N SER A 415 -8.43 -4.87 -5.76
CA SER A 415 -8.80 -5.62 -4.58
C SER A 415 -7.60 -6.23 -3.88
N GLU A 416 -7.68 -6.32 -2.57
CA GLU A 416 -6.81 -7.20 -1.80
C GLU A 416 -7.03 -8.66 -2.20
N GLY A 417 -5.94 -9.42 -2.30
CA GLY A 417 -5.93 -10.85 -2.65
C GLY A 417 -5.91 -11.15 -4.15
N LEU A 418 -6.01 -10.14 -5.02
CA LEU A 418 -6.08 -10.32 -6.46
C LEU A 418 -5.27 -9.25 -7.20
N ASP A 419 -4.29 -9.67 -7.99
CA ASP A 419 -3.59 -8.79 -8.93
C ASP A 419 -4.38 -8.61 -10.22
N ARG A 420 -4.24 -7.44 -10.85
CA ARG A 420 -4.83 -7.13 -12.15
C ARG A 420 -4.20 -7.99 -13.25
N VAL A 421 -4.98 -8.26 -14.29
CA VAL A 421 -4.50 -9.00 -15.48
C VAL A 421 -3.98 -8.08 -16.58
N ASP A 422 -4.39 -6.81 -16.56
CA ASP A 422 -4.01 -5.77 -17.53
C ASP A 422 -4.09 -4.36 -16.93
N MET A 423 -3.63 -3.36 -17.67
CA MET A 423 -3.72 -1.94 -17.33
C MET A 423 -4.88 -1.25 -18.05
N LYS A 424 -5.89 -1.97 -18.55
CA LYS A 424 -6.91 -1.42 -19.45
C LYS A 424 -8.22 -1.10 -18.75
N LEU A 425 -8.93 -0.10 -19.27
CA LEU A 425 -10.37 0.01 -19.06
C LEU A 425 -11.07 -1.14 -19.80
N ALA A 426 -12.29 -1.45 -19.36
CA ALA A 426 -13.11 -2.44 -20.08
C ALA A 426 -13.46 -1.95 -21.50
N ASP A 427 -13.48 -2.86 -22.47
CA ASP A 427 -13.73 -2.53 -23.89
C ASP A 427 -15.05 -1.77 -24.11
N ASN A 428 -16.11 -2.15 -23.36
CA ASN A 428 -17.40 -1.45 -23.44
C ASN A 428 -17.34 0.01 -23.00
N GLN A 429 -16.45 0.38 -22.08
CA GLN A 429 -16.22 1.78 -21.69
C GLN A 429 -15.50 2.55 -22.81
N ILE A 430 -14.53 1.94 -23.47
CA ILE A 430 -13.79 2.54 -24.60
C ILE A 430 -14.72 2.74 -25.80
N GLU A 431 -15.51 1.72 -26.13
CA GLU A 431 -16.51 1.81 -27.19
C GLU A 431 -17.56 2.91 -26.92
N LEU A 432 -17.98 3.05 -25.65
CA LEU A 432 -18.89 4.12 -25.24
C LEU A 432 -18.24 5.50 -25.43
N LEU A 433 -16.99 5.67 -24.95
CA LEU A 433 -16.25 6.92 -25.09
C LEU A 433 -16.17 7.36 -26.56
N GLN A 434 -15.81 6.46 -27.46
CA GLN A 434 -15.74 6.74 -28.90
C GLN A 434 -17.10 7.16 -29.52
N ALA A 435 -18.16 6.44 -29.13
CA ALA A 435 -19.51 6.76 -29.61
C ALA A 435 -20.05 8.10 -29.05
N VAL A 436 -19.72 8.39 -27.79
CA VAL A 436 -20.11 9.66 -27.14
C VAL A 436 -19.34 10.84 -27.74
N GLU A 437 -18.03 10.69 -27.96
CA GLU A 437 -17.21 11.73 -28.60
C GLU A 437 -17.70 12.08 -30.02
N GLN A 438 -18.08 11.07 -30.83
CA GLN A 438 -18.68 11.28 -32.14
C GLN A 438 -20.00 12.04 -32.07
N ALA A 439 -20.80 11.82 -31.02
CA ALA A 439 -22.06 12.51 -30.80
C ALA A 439 -21.90 13.93 -30.23
N ASN A 440 -20.90 14.13 -29.40
CA ASN A 440 -20.56 15.39 -28.76
C ASN A 440 -19.05 15.45 -28.47
N PRO A 441 -18.27 16.21 -29.27
CA PRO A 441 -16.83 16.31 -29.11
C PRO A 441 -16.38 17.02 -27.80
N ASN A 442 -17.31 17.72 -27.12
CA ASN A 442 -17.06 18.35 -25.84
C ASN A 442 -17.16 17.31 -24.68
N THR A 443 -16.47 16.21 -24.84
CA THR A 443 -16.47 15.14 -23.84
C THR A 443 -15.32 15.33 -22.83
N VAL A 444 -15.70 15.40 -21.55
CA VAL A 444 -14.81 15.46 -20.38
C VAL A 444 -14.89 14.12 -19.67
N VAL A 445 -13.76 13.43 -19.53
CA VAL A 445 -13.68 12.18 -18.79
C VAL A 445 -13.32 12.44 -17.34
N VAL A 446 -14.12 11.90 -16.40
CA VAL A 446 -13.81 11.81 -14.98
C VAL A 446 -13.42 10.36 -14.70
N LEU A 447 -12.17 10.14 -14.35
CA LEU A 447 -11.58 8.81 -14.24
C LEU A 447 -11.41 8.37 -12.78
N ASN A 448 -12.00 7.20 -12.45
CA ASN A 448 -11.95 6.59 -11.12
C ASN A 448 -11.13 5.29 -11.17
N ALA A 449 -9.88 5.35 -10.70
CA ALA A 449 -8.97 4.19 -10.60
C ALA A 449 -7.92 4.47 -9.51
N GLY A 450 -7.52 3.45 -8.76
CA GLY A 450 -6.52 3.58 -7.69
C GLY A 450 -5.08 3.32 -8.15
N ALA A 451 -4.88 3.01 -9.45
CA ALA A 451 -3.57 2.78 -10.06
C ALA A 451 -3.56 3.21 -11.52
N SER A 452 -2.36 3.30 -12.11
CA SER A 452 -2.14 3.72 -13.50
C SER A 452 -2.85 2.81 -14.53
N LEU A 453 -3.21 3.42 -15.65
CA LEU A 453 -3.91 2.81 -16.78
C LEU A 453 -3.20 3.10 -18.10
N GLU A 454 -3.37 2.19 -19.07
CA GLU A 454 -3.11 2.51 -20.48
C GLU A 454 -4.17 3.47 -21.00
N THR A 455 -3.74 4.50 -21.72
CA THR A 455 -4.63 5.54 -22.22
C THR A 455 -4.58 5.73 -23.75
N PRO A 456 -4.63 4.66 -24.58
CA PRO A 456 -4.64 4.79 -26.02
C PRO A 456 -5.87 5.53 -26.55
N TRP A 457 -6.91 5.63 -25.74
CA TRP A 457 -8.18 6.31 -26.01
C TRP A 457 -8.17 7.83 -25.70
N LEU A 458 -7.03 8.36 -25.22
CA LEU A 458 -6.93 9.77 -24.77
C LEU A 458 -7.31 10.80 -25.86
N ALA A 459 -7.18 10.45 -27.13
CA ALA A 459 -7.60 11.31 -28.23
C ALA A 459 -9.11 11.57 -28.28
N HIS A 460 -9.93 10.68 -27.71
CA HIS A 460 -11.39 10.74 -27.75
C HIS A 460 -12.03 11.58 -26.64
N CYS A 461 -11.26 12.34 -25.86
CA CYS A 461 -11.81 13.31 -24.91
C CYS A 461 -11.07 14.65 -25.00
N ARG A 462 -11.79 15.74 -24.73
CA ARG A 462 -11.19 17.09 -24.67
C ARG A 462 -10.51 17.38 -23.33
N ALA A 463 -11.02 16.79 -22.24
CA ALA A 463 -10.37 16.88 -20.95
C ALA A 463 -10.42 15.53 -20.23
N LEU A 464 -9.41 15.30 -19.40
CA LEU A 464 -9.29 14.13 -18.54
C LEU A 464 -8.94 14.60 -17.13
N VAL A 465 -9.83 14.33 -16.16
CA VAL A 465 -9.61 14.57 -14.75
C VAL A 465 -9.49 13.22 -14.06
N TYR A 466 -8.36 12.96 -13.42
CA TYR A 466 -8.14 11.78 -12.61
C TYR A 466 -8.56 12.07 -11.17
N GLY A 467 -9.72 11.55 -10.79
CA GLY A 467 -10.27 11.67 -9.44
C GLY A 467 -9.83 10.55 -8.51
N ALA A 468 -9.16 9.57 -9.05
CA ALA A 468 -8.66 8.37 -8.34
C ALA A 468 -9.77 7.69 -7.51
N LEU A 469 -9.49 7.27 -6.27
CA LEU A 469 -10.46 6.75 -5.30
C LEU A 469 -10.61 7.78 -4.17
N GLY A 470 -11.46 8.78 -4.43
CA GLY A 470 -11.54 10.03 -3.68
C GLY A 470 -12.25 9.96 -2.31
N GLY A 471 -12.53 8.75 -1.79
CA GLY A 471 -13.25 8.60 -0.52
C GLY A 471 -14.73 9.02 -0.62
N GLN A 472 -15.41 9.04 0.53
CA GLN A 472 -16.87 9.25 0.60
C GLN A 472 -17.34 10.59 0.04
N ALA A 473 -16.48 11.59 -0.06
CA ALA A 473 -16.78 12.95 -0.57
C ALA A 473 -16.13 13.24 -1.94
N GLY A 474 -15.57 12.21 -2.59
CA GLY A 474 -14.84 12.35 -3.86
C GLY A 474 -15.68 12.92 -5.00
N ALA A 475 -16.95 12.56 -5.08
CA ALA A 475 -17.85 13.08 -6.10
C ALA A 475 -18.09 14.58 -5.95
N GLY A 476 -18.29 15.07 -4.73
CA GLY A 476 -18.40 16.50 -4.44
C GLY A 476 -17.13 17.27 -4.77
N ALA A 477 -15.97 16.67 -4.49
CA ALA A 477 -14.68 17.23 -4.85
C ALA A 477 -14.50 17.37 -6.36
N MET A 478 -14.92 16.36 -7.14
CA MET A 478 -14.88 16.45 -8.60
C MET A 478 -15.76 17.58 -9.15
N VAL A 479 -16.96 17.79 -8.60
CA VAL A 479 -17.80 18.93 -8.97
C VAL A 479 -17.11 20.26 -8.67
N ASP A 480 -16.45 20.39 -7.52
CA ASP A 480 -15.69 21.60 -7.17
C ASP A 480 -14.53 21.85 -8.16
N VAL A 481 -13.86 20.82 -8.63
CA VAL A 481 -12.80 20.92 -9.66
C VAL A 481 -13.40 21.26 -11.04
N LEU A 482 -14.43 20.52 -11.49
CA LEU A 482 -15.03 20.72 -12.80
C LEU A 482 -15.62 22.13 -12.97
N THR A 483 -16.16 22.73 -11.92
CA THR A 483 -16.72 24.09 -11.92
C THR A 483 -15.67 25.18 -11.69
N GLY A 484 -14.44 24.82 -11.36
CA GLY A 484 -13.37 25.77 -11.04
C GLY A 484 -13.54 26.47 -9.69
N LYS A 485 -14.39 25.96 -8.80
CA LYS A 485 -14.43 26.37 -7.39
C LYS A 485 -13.13 26.00 -6.70
N VAL A 486 -12.53 24.87 -7.09
CA VAL A 486 -11.17 24.48 -6.71
C VAL A 486 -10.35 24.35 -8.00
N ASN A 487 -9.17 24.97 -8.01
CA ASN A 487 -8.21 24.79 -9.09
C ASN A 487 -7.44 23.47 -8.85
N PRO A 488 -7.43 22.51 -9.79
CA PRO A 488 -6.69 21.27 -9.64
C PRO A 488 -5.20 21.56 -9.48
N GLY A 489 -4.59 21.06 -8.41
CA GLY A 489 -3.17 21.22 -8.10
C GLY A 489 -2.46 19.89 -7.89
N GLY A 490 -3.20 18.78 -8.00
CA GLY A 490 -2.66 17.45 -7.84
C GLY A 490 -1.67 17.06 -8.94
N LYS A 491 -0.68 16.25 -8.59
CA LYS A 491 0.34 15.69 -9.48
C LYS A 491 0.40 14.16 -9.31
N LEU A 492 0.59 13.42 -10.40
CA LEU A 492 0.68 11.97 -10.34
C LEU A 492 1.78 11.50 -9.39
N ALA A 493 1.47 10.55 -8.54
CA ALA A 493 2.41 9.91 -7.63
C ALA A 493 3.02 8.62 -8.21
N GLU A 494 2.71 8.30 -9.46
CA GLU A 494 3.25 7.18 -10.23
C GLU A 494 3.28 7.52 -11.73
N THR A 495 4.21 6.90 -12.45
CA THR A 495 4.32 7.03 -13.90
C THR A 495 3.23 6.20 -14.60
N TRP A 496 2.60 6.76 -15.63
CA TRP A 496 1.65 6.04 -16.47
C TRP A 496 2.33 5.61 -17.76
N ALA A 497 2.63 4.33 -17.89
CA ALA A 497 3.20 3.75 -19.10
C ALA A 497 2.18 3.79 -20.26
N ASN A 498 2.68 3.81 -21.51
CA ASN A 498 1.80 3.67 -22.68
C ASN A 498 1.20 2.27 -22.78
N ALA A 499 1.94 1.24 -22.35
CA ALA A 499 1.50 -0.15 -22.36
C ALA A 499 2.21 -0.95 -21.25
N TYR A 500 1.56 -2.01 -20.76
CA TYR A 500 2.14 -2.91 -19.73
C TYR A 500 3.46 -3.54 -20.17
N GLU A 501 3.58 -3.88 -21.46
CA GLU A 501 4.78 -4.46 -22.06
C GLU A 501 6.01 -3.56 -21.95
N GLN A 502 5.84 -2.27 -21.68
CA GLN A 502 6.92 -1.31 -21.45
C GLN A 502 7.31 -1.18 -19.97
N THR A 503 6.65 -1.88 -19.07
CA THR A 503 6.98 -1.80 -17.63
C THR A 503 8.24 -2.62 -17.32
N PRO A 504 9.07 -2.19 -16.35
CA PRO A 504 10.35 -2.86 -16.06
C PRO A 504 10.17 -4.28 -15.51
N ALA A 505 9.11 -4.54 -14.77
CA ALA A 505 8.86 -5.81 -14.08
C ALA A 505 7.96 -6.78 -14.87
N LYS A 506 7.58 -6.49 -16.13
CA LYS A 506 6.55 -7.22 -16.89
C LYS A 506 6.73 -8.75 -16.91
N ASP A 507 7.96 -9.22 -17.02
CA ASP A 507 8.28 -10.65 -17.11
C ASP A 507 8.53 -11.31 -15.75
N ASN A 508 8.69 -10.50 -14.70
CA ASN A 508 9.02 -10.95 -13.34
C ASN A 508 7.94 -10.64 -12.30
N PHE A 509 6.91 -9.85 -12.66
CA PHE A 509 5.81 -9.54 -11.74
C PHE A 509 4.88 -10.73 -11.56
N ALA A 510 4.48 -10.93 -10.31
CA ALA A 510 3.74 -12.03 -9.75
C ALA A 510 4.43 -13.41 -9.87
N GLY A 511 5.40 -13.58 -10.75
CA GLY A 511 6.20 -14.80 -10.93
C GLY A 511 5.38 -16.04 -11.31
N ALA A 512 5.98 -16.99 -12.01
CA ALA A 512 5.35 -18.25 -12.35
C ALA A 512 5.27 -19.21 -11.13
N GLY A 513 6.22 -19.11 -10.21
CA GLY A 513 6.38 -19.90 -9.02
C GLY A 513 6.33 -19.10 -7.72
N ARG A 514 6.97 -19.61 -6.67
CA ARG A 514 7.08 -18.94 -5.37
C ARG A 514 8.18 -17.90 -5.35
N THR A 515 9.26 -18.11 -6.11
CA THR A 515 10.39 -17.18 -6.23
C THR A 515 10.00 -16.02 -7.15
N VAL A 516 9.95 -14.83 -6.60
CA VAL A 516 9.65 -13.59 -7.33
C VAL A 516 10.92 -12.77 -7.41
N GLN A 517 11.48 -12.68 -8.61
CA GLN A 517 12.76 -12.02 -8.84
C GLN A 517 12.56 -10.54 -9.13
N TYR A 518 13.20 -9.67 -8.37
CA TYR A 518 13.17 -8.21 -8.52
C TYR A 518 14.32 -7.75 -9.40
N ARG A 519 14.39 -8.33 -10.63
CA ARG A 519 15.51 -8.12 -11.59
C ARG A 519 15.66 -6.69 -12.04
N GLU A 520 14.62 -5.91 -11.99
CA GLU A 520 14.66 -4.48 -12.32
C GLU A 520 15.51 -3.65 -11.34
N GLY A 521 15.81 -4.18 -10.15
CA GLY A 521 16.66 -3.50 -9.16
C GLY A 521 16.09 -2.13 -8.79
N LEU A 522 16.91 -1.08 -8.84
CA LEU A 522 16.51 0.29 -8.52
C LEU A 522 15.56 0.92 -9.55
N TYR A 523 15.35 0.29 -10.69
CA TYR A 523 14.69 0.87 -11.84
C TYR A 523 13.18 0.60 -11.83
N VAL A 524 12.47 1.20 -10.89
CA VAL A 524 11.01 1.17 -10.78
C VAL A 524 10.45 2.55 -11.14
N GLY A 525 9.31 2.59 -11.85
CA GLY A 525 8.62 3.81 -12.22
C GLY A 525 9.51 4.76 -13.03
N TYR A 526 9.44 6.07 -12.74
CA TYR A 526 10.21 7.09 -13.48
C TYR A 526 11.73 6.83 -13.49
N ARG A 527 12.26 6.16 -12.46
CA ARG A 527 13.67 5.76 -12.40
C ARG A 527 14.04 4.88 -13.59
N TYR A 528 13.16 3.96 -13.98
CA TYR A 528 13.33 3.13 -15.17
C TYR A 528 13.12 3.93 -16.44
N TYR A 529 11.93 4.52 -16.61
CA TYR A 529 11.53 5.10 -17.89
C TYR A 529 12.49 6.19 -18.36
N GLN A 530 12.98 7.03 -17.46
CA GLN A 530 13.91 8.09 -17.77
C GLN A 530 15.34 7.59 -18.02
N THR A 531 15.80 6.59 -17.27
CA THR A 531 17.15 6.05 -17.47
C THR A 531 17.26 5.27 -18.77
N ALA A 532 16.25 4.43 -19.06
CA ALA A 532 16.20 3.64 -20.29
C ALA A 532 15.68 4.42 -21.51
N GLY A 533 15.23 5.66 -21.34
CA GLY A 533 14.68 6.49 -22.43
C GLY A 533 13.35 5.98 -23.00
N VAL A 534 12.53 5.31 -22.18
CA VAL A 534 11.23 4.77 -22.60
C VAL A 534 10.16 5.84 -22.48
N PRO A 535 9.43 6.16 -23.56
CA PRO A 535 8.37 7.17 -23.53
C PRO A 535 7.16 6.67 -22.73
N VAL A 536 6.50 7.60 -22.05
CA VAL A 536 5.34 7.33 -21.19
C VAL A 536 4.14 8.18 -21.56
N ALA A 537 2.93 7.76 -21.20
CA ALA A 537 1.72 8.54 -21.40
C ALA A 537 1.71 9.79 -20.50
N PHE A 538 2.02 9.59 -19.21
CA PHE A 538 2.17 10.68 -18.26
C PHE A 538 3.33 10.40 -17.31
N PRO A 539 4.29 11.34 -17.18
CA PRO A 539 5.44 11.16 -16.30
C PRO A 539 5.05 11.31 -14.82
N PHE A 540 5.86 10.74 -13.94
CA PHE A 540 5.78 10.97 -12.50
C PHE A 540 5.80 12.47 -12.17
N GLY A 541 4.91 12.90 -11.29
CA GLY A 541 4.77 14.29 -10.89
C GLY A 541 3.98 15.15 -11.88
N TYR A 542 3.42 14.58 -12.96
CA TYR A 542 2.65 15.34 -13.96
C TYR A 542 1.25 15.71 -13.45
N GLY A 543 0.81 16.91 -13.83
CA GLY A 543 -0.55 17.41 -13.62
C GLY A 543 -0.66 18.85 -14.09
N LEU A 544 -1.77 19.20 -14.74
CA LEU A 544 -2.10 20.53 -15.22
C LEU A 544 -2.83 21.33 -14.15
N SER A 545 -2.92 22.65 -14.35
CA SER A 545 -3.68 23.58 -13.51
C SER A 545 -4.51 24.52 -14.38
N TYR A 546 -5.51 25.17 -13.81
CA TYR A 546 -6.24 26.28 -14.46
C TYR A 546 -5.46 27.62 -14.40
N THR A 547 -4.27 27.61 -13.83
CA THR A 547 -3.31 28.73 -13.82
C THR A 547 -1.95 28.28 -14.32
N SER A 548 -0.98 29.17 -14.37
CA SER A 548 0.38 28.89 -14.80
C SER A 548 1.40 29.40 -13.80
N PHE A 549 2.57 28.75 -13.74
CA PHE A 549 3.63 29.07 -12.80
C PHE A 549 4.96 29.26 -13.50
N ALA A 550 5.76 30.24 -13.05
CA ALA A 550 7.13 30.46 -13.44
C ALA A 550 8.07 30.21 -12.26
N TYR A 551 9.29 29.73 -12.56
CA TYR A 551 10.34 29.47 -11.55
C TYR A 551 11.55 30.36 -11.86
N SER A 552 12.16 30.92 -10.80
CA SER A 552 13.34 31.77 -10.90
C SER A 552 14.24 31.65 -9.67
N ASP A 553 15.39 32.32 -9.72
CA ASP A 553 16.30 32.60 -8.62
C ASP A 553 16.82 31.35 -7.89
N LEU A 554 17.07 30.27 -8.64
CA LEU A 554 17.57 29.01 -8.10
C LEU A 554 18.92 29.19 -7.41
N LYS A 555 18.99 28.76 -6.15
CA LYS A 555 20.22 28.66 -5.35
C LYS A 555 20.29 27.27 -4.74
N VAL A 556 21.43 26.62 -4.87
CA VAL A 556 21.66 25.26 -4.39
C VAL A 556 22.86 25.21 -3.48
N THR A 557 22.73 24.49 -2.38
CA THR A 557 23.82 24.11 -1.48
C THR A 557 23.76 22.58 -1.24
N ALA A 558 24.70 22.03 -0.51
CA ALA A 558 24.63 20.63 -0.12
C ALA A 558 23.40 20.30 0.77
N ASP A 559 22.88 21.29 1.48
CA ASP A 559 21.84 21.10 2.50
C ASP A 559 20.48 21.68 2.10
N SER A 560 20.39 22.44 1.01
CA SER A 560 19.13 23.08 0.62
C SER A 560 19.07 23.52 -0.83
N VAL A 561 17.84 23.61 -1.32
CA VAL A 561 17.47 24.23 -2.60
C VAL A 561 16.52 25.38 -2.32
N THR A 562 16.83 26.58 -2.82
CA THR A 562 15.98 27.77 -2.68
C THR A 562 15.66 28.31 -4.06
N LEU A 563 14.39 28.64 -4.32
CA LEU A 563 13.92 29.23 -5.56
C LEU A 563 12.69 30.10 -5.32
N THR A 564 12.36 30.93 -6.31
CA THR A 564 11.12 31.70 -6.34
C THR A 564 10.11 31.07 -7.31
N VAL A 565 8.87 30.87 -6.85
CA VAL A 565 7.74 30.44 -7.68
C VAL A 565 6.75 31.58 -7.81
N THR A 566 6.30 31.88 -9.02
CA THR A 566 5.36 32.93 -9.32
C THR A 566 4.13 32.34 -10.02
N ASN A 567 2.94 32.62 -9.51
CA ASN A 567 1.70 32.34 -10.25
C ASN A 567 1.50 33.41 -11.34
N THR A 568 1.70 33.05 -12.58
CA THR A 568 1.64 33.97 -13.74
C THR A 568 0.26 34.04 -14.39
N GLY A 569 -0.70 33.27 -13.90
CA GLY A 569 -2.06 33.24 -14.42
C GLY A 569 -3.03 34.13 -13.64
N ALA A 570 -4.31 34.03 -13.99
CA ALA A 570 -5.38 34.88 -13.44
C ALA A 570 -6.20 34.21 -12.32
N ARG A 571 -5.82 33.02 -11.88
CA ARG A 571 -6.54 32.28 -10.84
C ARG A 571 -5.57 31.87 -9.73
N ASP A 572 -6.08 31.83 -8.51
CA ASP A 572 -5.35 31.22 -7.39
C ASP A 572 -5.12 29.73 -7.69
N GLY A 573 -3.96 29.21 -7.23
CA GLY A 573 -3.61 27.80 -7.45
C GLY A 573 -2.45 27.38 -6.58
N ALA A 574 -2.15 26.11 -6.58
CA ALA A 574 -0.96 25.56 -5.90
C ALA A 574 -0.04 24.87 -6.91
N GLU A 575 1.25 25.18 -6.84
CA GLU A 575 2.28 24.47 -7.58
C GLU A 575 2.97 23.46 -6.66
N ILE A 576 3.36 22.32 -7.22
CA ILE A 576 4.19 21.33 -6.53
C ILE A 576 5.59 21.39 -7.11
N VAL A 577 6.48 22.01 -6.36
CA VAL A 577 7.91 22.08 -6.68
C VAL A 577 8.55 20.74 -6.38
N GLN A 578 9.20 20.16 -7.37
CA GLN A 578 9.84 18.83 -7.29
C GLN A 578 11.34 19.00 -7.51
N VAL A 579 12.15 18.50 -6.57
CA VAL A 579 13.61 18.55 -6.64
C VAL A 579 14.17 17.15 -6.88
N TYR A 580 14.80 16.98 -8.01
CA TYR A 580 15.48 15.75 -8.40
C TYR A 580 16.99 15.94 -8.36
N ILE A 581 17.70 14.91 -7.96
CA ILE A 581 19.17 14.89 -7.97
C ILE A 581 19.64 13.84 -8.97
N ALA A 582 20.51 14.27 -9.88
CA ALA A 582 21.19 13.46 -10.85
C ALA A 582 22.72 13.50 -10.60
N LYS A 583 23.43 12.44 -11.01
CA LYS A 583 24.89 12.40 -11.01
C LYS A 583 25.42 12.02 -12.39
N PRO A 584 25.61 13.01 -13.28
CA PRO A 584 26.20 12.77 -14.57
C PRO A 584 27.61 12.17 -14.45
N GLY A 585 27.88 11.11 -15.22
CA GLY A 585 29.18 10.43 -15.18
C GLY A 585 29.44 9.62 -13.91
N ALA A 586 28.38 9.16 -13.24
CA ALA A 586 28.49 8.29 -12.07
C ALA A 586 29.28 7.01 -12.42
N GLU A 587 30.22 6.62 -11.57
CA GLU A 587 30.94 5.34 -11.69
C GLU A 587 30.05 4.19 -11.23
N ILE A 588 29.24 4.45 -10.21
CA ILE A 588 28.28 3.50 -9.65
C ILE A 588 26.94 3.68 -10.36
N PHE A 589 26.39 2.62 -10.96
CA PHE A 589 25.10 2.72 -11.65
C PHE A 589 24.01 3.23 -10.70
N ARG A 590 23.17 4.12 -11.22
CA ARG A 590 22.02 4.71 -10.52
C ARG A 590 20.98 5.21 -11.53
N PRO A 591 19.74 5.47 -11.09
CA PRO A 591 18.74 6.14 -11.93
C PRO A 591 19.24 7.48 -12.46
N ALA A 592 18.75 7.89 -13.64
CA ALA A 592 19.09 9.16 -14.27
C ALA A 592 18.84 10.38 -13.38
N GLN A 593 17.88 10.26 -12.50
CA GLN A 593 17.58 11.20 -11.40
C GLN A 593 16.66 10.55 -10.36
N GLU A 594 16.64 11.13 -9.16
CA GLU A 594 15.81 10.68 -8.04
C GLU A 594 15.20 11.87 -7.30
N LEU A 595 13.93 11.77 -6.93
CA LEU A 595 13.25 12.77 -6.08
C LEU A 595 13.91 12.81 -4.69
N LYS A 596 14.32 14.01 -4.24
CA LYS A 596 14.98 14.20 -2.95
C LYS A 596 14.38 15.32 -2.11
N ALA A 597 13.53 16.18 -2.70
CA ALA A 597 12.71 17.13 -1.94
C ALA A 597 11.48 17.55 -2.78
N PHE A 598 10.44 18.00 -2.12
CA PHE A 598 9.26 18.58 -2.75
C PHE A 598 8.53 19.52 -1.79
N ALA A 599 7.74 20.46 -2.36
CA ALA A 599 6.84 21.30 -1.58
C ALA A 599 5.60 21.67 -2.40
N ARG A 600 4.44 21.66 -1.76
CA ARG A 600 3.22 22.25 -2.29
C ARG A 600 3.20 23.73 -1.91
N VAL A 601 3.07 24.60 -2.92
CA VAL A 601 3.18 26.06 -2.77
C VAL A 601 1.88 26.72 -3.26
N PRO A 602 0.93 27.05 -2.37
CA PRO A 602 -0.26 27.79 -2.73
C PRO A 602 0.10 29.24 -3.01
N LEU A 603 -0.44 29.81 -4.11
CA LEU A 603 -0.17 31.17 -4.58
C LEU A 603 -1.46 31.81 -5.11
N ALA A 604 -1.75 33.03 -4.67
CA ALA A 604 -2.77 33.86 -5.30
C ALA A 604 -2.35 34.25 -6.73
N ALA A 605 -3.30 34.65 -7.56
CA ALA A 605 -3.02 35.14 -8.91
C ALA A 605 -2.01 36.32 -8.85
N GLY A 606 -0.90 36.22 -9.58
CA GLY A 606 0.20 37.20 -9.59
C GLY A 606 1.14 37.14 -8.39
N GLU A 607 0.89 36.29 -7.39
CA GLU A 607 1.78 36.16 -6.21
C GLU A 607 3.09 35.44 -6.57
N SER A 608 4.18 35.91 -5.97
CA SER A 608 5.50 35.26 -5.98
C SER A 608 5.88 34.88 -4.55
N ARG A 609 6.46 33.69 -4.40
CA ARG A 609 6.94 33.20 -3.11
C ARG A 609 8.28 32.51 -3.25
N THR A 610 9.23 32.92 -2.43
CA THR A 610 10.50 32.20 -2.29
C THR A 610 10.30 31.02 -1.33
N VAL A 611 10.69 29.85 -1.77
CA VAL A 611 10.62 28.60 -1.01
C VAL A 611 12.02 28.02 -0.82
N MET A 612 12.27 27.46 0.35
CA MET A 612 13.48 26.72 0.67
C MET A 612 13.11 25.28 0.98
N LEU A 613 13.70 24.35 0.25
CA LEU A 613 13.53 22.91 0.43
C LEU A 613 14.82 22.35 1.04
N PRO A 614 14.77 21.78 2.25
CA PRO A 614 15.93 21.13 2.84
C PRO A 614 16.27 19.85 2.08
N LEU A 615 17.56 19.56 1.94
CA LEU A 615 18.09 18.29 1.48
C LEU A 615 18.59 17.52 2.71
N ASP A 616 18.02 16.34 2.93
CA ASP A 616 18.41 15.48 4.04
C ASP A 616 19.54 14.51 3.65
N ASP A 617 19.93 13.62 4.57
CA ASP A 617 20.99 12.63 4.38
C ASP A 617 20.75 11.67 3.19
N LYS A 618 19.51 11.60 2.67
CA LYS A 618 19.14 10.74 1.54
C LYS A 618 19.42 11.37 0.18
N ALA A 619 19.82 12.65 0.16
CA ALA A 619 19.97 13.41 -1.08
C ALA A 619 21.05 12.83 -2.01
N PHE A 620 22.19 12.41 -1.46
CA PHE A 620 23.36 12.03 -2.26
C PHE A 620 23.86 10.62 -1.99
N ARG A 621 23.33 9.93 -0.97
CA ARG A 621 23.82 8.64 -0.53
C ARG A 621 23.40 7.49 -1.45
N TYR A 622 24.16 6.40 -1.40
CA TYR A 622 23.82 5.08 -1.93
C TYR A 622 24.26 4.00 -0.93
N TRP A 623 23.67 2.82 -1.00
CA TRP A 623 24.08 1.71 -0.15
C TRP A 623 25.25 0.96 -0.77
N ASN A 624 26.35 0.87 -0.06
CA ASN A 624 27.54 0.15 -0.49
C ASN A 624 27.58 -1.24 0.14
N THR A 625 27.35 -2.27 -0.68
CA THR A 625 27.32 -3.67 -0.24
C THR A 625 28.70 -4.23 0.20
N ARG A 626 29.81 -3.52 -0.02
CA ARG A 626 31.14 -3.91 0.45
C ARG A 626 31.45 -3.37 1.84
N THR A 627 30.99 -2.15 2.13
CA THR A 627 31.19 -1.52 3.44
C THR A 627 30.02 -1.76 4.37
N ASP A 628 28.94 -2.35 3.84
CA ASP A 628 27.66 -2.58 4.52
C ASP A 628 27.14 -1.28 5.18
N GLY A 629 27.12 -0.20 4.38
CA GLY A 629 26.78 1.12 4.89
C GLY A 629 26.41 2.14 3.81
N TRP A 630 25.82 3.26 4.27
CA TRP A 630 25.51 4.40 3.41
C TRP A 630 26.79 5.17 3.07
N GLU A 631 27.00 5.40 1.79
CA GLU A 631 28.17 6.06 1.23
C GLU A 631 27.76 7.16 0.26
N ILE A 632 28.66 8.10 0.01
CA ILE A 632 28.47 9.18 -0.97
C ILE A 632 29.56 9.09 -2.03
N GLU A 633 29.17 8.97 -3.29
CA GLU A 633 30.06 9.09 -4.42
C GLU A 633 30.40 10.59 -4.63
N GLY A 634 31.66 10.98 -4.39
CA GLY A 634 32.10 12.38 -4.49
C GLY A 634 32.02 12.96 -5.90
N GLY A 635 31.99 14.29 -5.99
CA GLY A 635 32.01 15.03 -7.23
C GLY A 635 30.77 15.84 -7.54
N ARG A 636 30.63 16.22 -8.81
CA ARG A 636 29.56 17.09 -9.28
C ARG A 636 28.24 16.34 -9.38
N TYR A 637 27.20 16.92 -8.79
CA TYR A 637 25.81 16.54 -8.96
C TYR A 637 25.03 17.65 -9.65
N GLU A 638 23.99 17.28 -10.38
CA GLU A 638 23.04 18.21 -10.98
C GLU A 638 21.73 18.17 -10.20
N VAL A 639 21.35 19.31 -9.65
CA VAL A 639 20.05 19.50 -8.99
C VAL A 639 19.07 20.04 -10.02
N ARG A 640 17.99 19.33 -10.24
CA ARG A 640 16.93 19.58 -11.23
C ARG A 640 15.67 19.96 -10.49
N VAL A 641 15.13 21.13 -10.76
CA VAL A 641 13.87 21.59 -10.19
C VAL A 641 12.81 21.65 -11.27
N GLY A 642 11.72 20.98 -11.06
CA GLY A 642 10.68 20.85 -12.10
C GLY A 642 9.26 20.80 -11.54
N ALA A 643 8.30 20.86 -12.46
CA ALA A 643 6.87 20.65 -12.23
C ALA A 643 6.46 19.19 -12.42
N SER A 644 7.37 18.37 -12.95
CA SER A 644 7.28 16.91 -13.03
C SER A 644 8.68 16.34 -13.24
N SER A 645 8.82 15.03 -13.22
CA SER A 645 10.10 14.36 -13.53
C SER A 645 10.57 14.60 -14.96
N ALA A 646 9.69 15.00 -15.88
CA ALA A 646 10.02 15.30 -17.27
C ALA A 646 9.94 16.82 -17.62
N ASP A 647 9.32 17.64 -16.80
CA ASP A 647 9.23 19.10 -16.95
C ASP A 647 10.20 19.77 -15.98
N ILE A 648 11.50 19.72 -16.29
CA ILE A 648 12.56 20.37 -15.53
C ILE A 648 12.68 21.81 -16.00
N ARG A 649 12.55 22.75 -15.07
CA ARG A 649 12.51 24.19 -15.36
C ARG A 649 13.79 24.93 -14.98
N LEU A 650 14.46 24.47 -13.93
CA LEU A 650 15.73 25.05 -13.46
C LEU A 650 16.71 23.94 -13.13
N THR A 651 18.00 24.20 -13.41
CA THR A 651 19.07 23.29 -13.05
C THR A 651 20.24 24.06 -12.46
N ALA A 652 20.94 23.46 -11.53
CA ALA A 652 22.19 23.98 -10.98
C ALA A 652 23.08 22.82 -10.53
N ASP A 653 24.38 23.05 -10.58
CA ASP A 653 25.36 22.08 -10.11
C ASP A 653 25.74 22.31 -8.66
N VAL A 654 26.08 21.23 -7.98
CA VAL A 654 26.67 21.25 -6.64
C VAL A 654 27.78 20.20 -6.54
N ASP A 655 28.92 20.59 -5.99
CA ASP A 655 30.00 19.66 -5.69
C ASP A 655 29.84 19.07 -4.29
N ILE A 656 29.76 17.76 -4.21
CA ILE A 656 29.57 17.02 -2.95
C ILE A 656 30.84 16.25 -2.62
N ARG A 657 31.27 16.37 -1.36
CA ARG A 657 32.36 15.58 -0.85
C ARG A 657 31.92 14.12 -0.67
N GLY A 658 32.63 13.20 -1.31
CA GLY A 658 32.39 11.77 -1.18
C GLY A 658 32.96 11.20 0.12
N THR A 659 32.50 10.02 0.46
CA THR A 659 33.14 9.09 1.38
C THR A 659 34.17 8.28 0.57
N ASN A 660 35.27 7.83 1.17
CA ASN A 660 36.35 7.12 0.45
C ASN A 660 35.96 5.64 0.19
N ALA A 661 34.80 5.41 -0.36
CA ALA A 661 34.27 4.07 -0.54
C ALA A 661 34.75 3.41 -1.86
N THR A 662 35.01 2.12 -1.78
CA THR A 662 35.35 1.31 -2.95
C THR A 662 34.08 0.98 -3.73
N ASP A 663 34.12 1.03 -5.08
CA ASP A 663 33.02 0.60 -5.93
C ASP A 663 32.53 -0.82 -5.56
N PRO A 664 31.26 -0.99 -5.12
CA PRO A 664 30.73 -2.30 -4.73
C PRO A 664 30.60 -3.27 -5.91
N TYR A 665 30.67 -2.77 -7.13
CA TYR A 665 30.52 -3.55 -8.36
C TYR A 665 31.81 -3.72 -9.13
N ALA A 666 32.98 -3.35 -8.57
CA ALA A 666 34.27 -3.51 -9.22
C ALA A 666 34.46 -4.98 -9.64
N GLY A 667 34.74 -5.18 -10.93
CA GLY A 667 34.94 -6.51 -11.53
C GLY A 667 33.64 -7.26 -11.89
N LYS A 668 32.45 -6.68 -11.64
CA LYS A 668 31.15 -7.23 -12.06
C LYS A 668 30.75 -6.65 -13.44
N ALA A 669 30.30 -7.51 -14.35
CA ALA A 669 29.72 -7.07 -15.63
C ALA A 669 28.22 -6.85 -15.48
N LEU A 670 27.79 -5.58 -15.37
CA LEU A 670 26.41 -5.18 -15.14
C LEU A 670 25.91 -4.18 -16.21
N PRO A 671 25.96 -4.53 -17.51
CA PRO A 671 25.64 -3.59 -18.59
C PRO A 671 24.17 -3.15 -18.59
N HIS A 672 23.21 -4.04 -18.26
CA HIS A 672 21.79 -3.69 -18.20
C HIS A 672 21.49 -2.70 -17.06
N TYR A 673 22.11 -2.89 -15.88
CA TYR A 673 21.95 -1.96 -14.77
C TYR A 673 22.63 -0.61 -15.03
N LYS A 674 23.76 -0.58 -15.73
CA LYS A 674 24.43 0.67 -16.11
C LYS A 674 23.63 1.48 -17.14
N SER A 675 22.91 0.82 -18.04
CA SER A 675 22.06 1.47 -19.04
C SER A 675 20.63 1.71 -18.60
N GLY A 676 20.17 1.07 -17.51
CA GLY A 676 18.76 1.04 -17.10
C GLY A 676 17.85 0.15 -17.96
N SER A 677 18.40 -0.60 -18.92
CA SER A 677 17.62 -1.47 -19.84
C SER A 677 17.29 -2.82 -19.19
N VAL A 678 16.55 -2.79 -18.09
CA VAL A 678 16.40 -3.92 -17.15
C VAL A 678 15.27 -4.91 -17.45
N GLN A 679 14.55 -4.78 -18.55
CA GLN A 679 13.45 -5.70 -18.88
C GLN A 679 13.91 -7.14 -19.15
N ASN A 680 15.11 -7.36 -19.64
CA ASN A 680 15.62 -8.67 -20.03
C ASN A 680 17.01 -8.96 -19.45
N VAL A 681 17.19 -8.72 -18.15
CA VAL A 681 18.45 -9.00 -17.46
C VAL A 681 18.76 -10.50 -17.49
N PRO A 682 19.90 -10.94 -18.05
CA PRO A 682 20.29 -12.35 -18.06
C PRO A 682 20.55 -12.90 -16.65
N ASP A 683 20.34 -14.19 -16.46
CA ASP A 683 20.57 -14.87 -15.18
C ASP A 683 21.97 -14.62 -14.62
N ALA A 684 23.01 -14.71 -15.45
CA ALA A 684 24.39 -14.50 -15.02
C ALA A 684 24.65 -13.08 -14.50
N GLU A 685 24.01 -12.06 -15.09
CA GLU A 685 24.11 -10.68 -14.62
C GLU A 685 23.29 -10.45 -13.35
N TRP A 686 22.10 -11.06 -13.27
CA TRP A 686 21.27 -11.03 -12.08
C TRP A 686 21.98 -11.70 -10.89
N GLU A 687 22.57 -12.90 -11.08
CA GLU A 687 23.36 -13.57 -10.04
C GLU A 687 24.61 -12.77 -9.64
N ALA A 688 25.23 -12.07 -10.59
CA ALA A 688 26.34 -11.18 -10.28
C ALA A 688 25.90 -10.00 -9.41
N LEU A 689 24.70 -9.44 -9.62
CA LEU A 689 24.14 -8.39 -8.78
C LEU A 689 23.77 -8.95 -7.40
N LEU A 690 23.02 -10.06 -7.33
CA LEU A 690 22.62 -10.73 -6.09
C LEU A 690 23.83 -11.14 -5.23
N GLY A 691 24.92 -11.56 -5.88
CA GLY A 691 26.08 -12.13 -5.19
C GLY A 691 25.96 -13.62 -4.86
N HIS A 692 24.89 -14.27 -5.29
CA HIS A 692 24.63 -15.71 -5.12
C HIS A 692 23.78 -16.25 -6.28
N PRO A 693 23.70 -17.58 -6.49
CA PRO A 693 22.82 -18.18 -7.49
C PRO A 693 21.35 -17.89 -7.23
N ILE A 694 20.57 -17.82 -8.30
CA ILE A 694 19.10 -17.64 -8.22
C ILE A 694 18.50 -18.80 -7.42
N PRO A 695 17.68 -18.53 -6.39
CA PRO A 695 17.01 -19.58 -5.63
C PRO A 695 16.12 -20.44 -6.52
N GLN A 696 16.24 -21.76 -6.37
CA GLN A 696 15.43 -22.69 -7.14
C GLN A 696 13.99 -22.76 -6.63
N ASP A 697 13.06 -22.58 -7.52
CA ASP A 697 11.63 -22.67 -7.25
C ASP A 697 11.17 -24.15 -7.22
N LYS A 698 11.15 -24.74 -6.03
CA LYS A 698 10.70 -26.11 -5.81
C LYS A 698 9.49 -26.14 -4.90
N VAL A 699 8.37 -26.64 -5.41
CA VAL A 699 7.20 -26.94 -4.56
C VAL A 699 7.60 -28.08 -3.60
N ARG A 700 7.49 -27.81 -2.31
CA ARG A 700 7.71 -28.80 -1.25
C ARG A 700 6.39 -29.12 -0.59
N ILE A 701 6.18 -30.41 -0.27
CA ILE A 701 5.03 -30.84 0.53
C ILE A 701 5.38 -30.64 1.99
N ASP A 702 5.16 -29.44 2.50
CA ASP A 702 5.41 -29.01 3.87
C ASP A 702 4.30 -28.08 4.37
N ARG A 703 4.46 -27.50 5.56
CA ARG A 703 3.50 -26.57 6.17
C ARG A 703 3.25 -25.29 5.34
N ASN A 704 4.18 -24.94 4.44
CA ASN A 704 4.12 -23.75 3.61
C ASN A 704 3.54 -24.02 2.21
N MET A 705 3.16 -25.24 1.92
CA MET A 705 2.43 -25.61 0.72
C MET A 705 1.06 -24.91 0.72
N THR A 706 0.70 -24.22 -0.38
CA THR A 706 -0.61 -23.58 -0.49
C THR A 706 -1.69 -24.60 -0.89
N LEU A 707 -2.95 -24.28 -0.59
CA LEU A 707 -4.06 -25.15 -1.04
C LEU A 707 -4.15 -25.22 -2.57
N GLY A 708 -3.72 -24.18 -3.28
CA GLY A 708 -3.62 -24.15 -4.74
C GLY A 708 -2.54 -25.08 -5.32
N GLU A 709 -1.58 -25.53 -4.52
CA GLU A 709 -0.50 -26.41 -4.91
C GLU A 709 -0.77 -27.90 -4.56
N LEU A 710 -1.93 -28.21 -3.97
CA LEU A 710 -2.27 -29.57 -3.54
C LEU A 710 -2.33 -30.60 -4.70
N ASN A 711 -2.39 -30.14 -5.95
CA ASN A 711 -2.22 -30.98 -7.13
C ASN A 711 -0.82 -31.64 -7.22
N HIS A 712 0.19 -31.11 -6.52
CA HIS A 712 1.52 -31.73 -6.39
C HIS A 712 1.61 -32.74 -5.25
N SER A 713 0.52 -32.93 -4.47
CA SER A 713 0.49 -33.89 -3.37
C SER A 713 0.45 -35.36 -3.89
N ARG A 714 0.87 -36.27 -3.02
CA ARG A 714 0.76 -37.72 -3.27
C ARG A 714 -0.56 -38.30 -2.74
N SER A 715 -1.52 -37.45 -2.36
CA SER A 715 -2.77 -37.80 -1.73
C SER A 715 -3.95 -37.59 -2.70
N PRO A 716 -4.82 -38.63 -2.86
CA PRO A 716 -6.08 -38.46 -3.57
C PRO A 716 -6.99 -37.38 -2.95
N LEU A 717 -6.98 -37.26 -1.60
CA LEU A 717 -7.77 -36.25 -0.90
C LEU A 717 -7.23 -34.83 -1.19
N GLY A 718 -5.91 -34.63 -1.16
CA GLY A 718 -5.31 -33.38 -1.56
C GLY A 718 -5.68 -32.96 -2.98
N TRP A 719 -5.64 -33.92 -3.90
CA TRP A 719 -6.05 -33.71 -5.29
C TRP A 719 -7.53 -33.32 -5.41
N LEU A 720 -8.41 -34.00 -4.65
CA LEU A 720 -9.83 -33.68 -4.62
C LEU A 720 -10.10 -32.27 -4.08
N ILE A 721 -9.47 -31.88 -2.98
CA ILE A 721 -9.60 -30.53 -2.41
C ILE A 721 -9.16 -29.48 -3.43
N TRP A 722 -8.00 -29.70 -4.07
CA TRP A 722 -7.52 -28.80 -5.13
C TRP A 722 -8.51 -28.67 -6.28
N ALA A 723 -9.05 -29.81 -6.77
CA ALA A 723 -9.99 -29.82 -7.88
C ALA A 723 -11.29 -29.07 -7.55
N VAL A 724 -11.82 -29.24 -6.32
CA VAL A 724 -13.02 -28.54 -5.86
C VAL A 724 -12.76 -27.03 -5.75
N LEU A 725 -11.68 -26.62 -5.09
CA LEU A 725 -11.34 -25.21 -4.94
C LEU A 725 -11.11 -24.55 -6.31
N THR A 726 -10.38 -25.23 -7.20
CA THR A 726 -10.13 -24.74 -8.57
C THR A 726 -11.44 -24.61 -9.37
N ALA A 727 -12.36 -25.57 -9.24
CA ALA A 727 -13.64 -25.52 -9.91
C ALA A 727 -14.52 -24.35 -9.39
N LEU A 728 -14.57 -24.15 -8.08
CA LEU A 728 -15.30 -23.05 -7.46
C LEU A 728 -14.72 -21.70 -7.90
N LEU A 729 -13.41 -21.56 -7.87
CA LEU A 729 -12.72 -20.36 -8.28
C LEU A 729 -12.99 -20.04 -9.77
N ASN A 730 -12.80 -21.02 -10.65
CA ASN A 730 -13.07 -20.86 -12.07
C ASN A 730 -14.54 -20.52 -12.37
N ALA A 731 -15.48 -21.10 -11.62
CA ALA A 731 -16.90 -20.79 -11.75
C ALA A 731 -17.20 -19.35 -11.34
N SER A 732 -16.53 -18.82 -10.31
CA SER A 732 -16.67 -17.43 -9.87
C SER A 732 -16.09 -16.46 -10.91
N PHE A 733 -14.90 -16.73 -11.46
CA PHE A 733 -14.31 -15.94 -12.55
C PHE A 733 -15.19 -15.88 -13.79
N LYS A 734 -15.78 -17.03 -14.21
CA LYS A 734 -16.71 -17.08 -15.35
C LYS A 734 -17.97 -16.21 -15.15
N LYS A 735 -18.37 -15.94 -13.90
CA LYS A 735 -19.49 -15.05 -13.59
C LYS A 735 -19.06 -13.57 -13.58
N GLY A 736 -17.80 -13.25 -13.85
CA GLY A 736 -17.25 -11.90 -13.76
C GLY A 736 -17.20 -11.34 -12.33
N LYS A 737 -17.30 -12.20 -11.33
CA LYS A 737 -17.28 -11.82 -9.91
C LYS A 737 -16.49 -12.87 -9.12
N PRO A 738 -15.14 -12.78 -9.10
CA PRO A 738 -14.29 -13.70 -8.34
C PRO A 738 -14.72 -13.78 -6.88
N ASP A 739 -14.76 -15.00 -6.35
CA ASP A 739 -15.00 -15.21 -4.92
C ASP A 739 -13.68 -15.03 -4.18
N LEU A 740 -13.53 -13.87 -3.53
CA LEU A 740 -12.30 -13.49 -2.80
C LEU A 740 -11.99 -14.43 -1.64
N ASN A 741 -13.01 -15.04 -0.99
CA ASN A 741 -12.79 -16.02 0.08
C ASN A 741 -12.16 -17.30 -0.47
N VAL A 742 -12.68 -17.83 -1.58
CA VAL A 742 -12.13 -19.02 -2.23
C VAL A 742 -10.72 -18.72 -2.75
N LEU A 743 -10.48 -17.53 -3.30
CA LEU A 743 -9.18 -17.10 -3.79
C LEU A 743 -8.16 -16.98 -2.65
N PHE A 744 -8.56 -16.40 -1.52
CA PHE A 744 -7.73 -16.32 -0.32
C PHE A 744 -7.35 -17.71 0.17
N GLN A 745 -8.34 -18.63 0.32
CA GLN A 745 -8.08 -20.01 0.71
C GLN A 745 -7.16 -20.71 -0.29
N TYR A 746 -7.37 -20.53 -1.58
CA TYR A 746 -6.55 -21.12 -2.63
C TYR A 746 -5.06 -20.75 -2.50
N ASN A 747 -4.77 -19.50 -2.18
CA ASN A 747 -3.41 -18.98 -2.02
C ASN A 747 -2.85 -19.15 -0.58
N MET A 748 -3.66 -19.63 0.35
CA MET A 748 -3.28 -19.77 1.76
C MET A 748 -2.39 -21.00 1.97
N PRO A 749 -1.24 -20.89 2.69
CA PRO A 749 -0.44 -22.04 3.07
C PRO A 749 -1.10 -22.86 4.19
N LEU A 750 -0.79 -24.17 4.26
CA LEU A 750 -1.37 -25.08 5.25
C LEU A 750 -1.17 -24.57 6.70
N ARG A 751 -0.02 -23.95 7.02
CA ARG A 751 0.23 -23.40 8.37
C ARG A 751 -0.81 -22.36 8.79
N ALA A 752 -1.34 -21.61 7.85
CA ALA A 752 -2.31 -20.54 8.14
C ALA A 752 -3.61 -21.11 8.74
N LEU A 753 -3.95 -22.40 8.46
CA LEU A 753 -5.06 -23.08 9.13
C LEU A 753 -4.88 -23.09 10.65
N ALA A 754 -3.66 -23.32 11.16
CA ALA A 754 -3.41 -23.28 12.60
C ALA A 754 -3.37 -21.84 13.16
N LYS A 755 -2.96 -20.86 12.35
CA LYS A 755 -2.76 -19.47 12.79
C LYS A 755 -4.05 -18.64 12.78
N MET A 756 -5.08 -19.05 11.99
CA MET A 756 -6.28 -18.23 11.74
C MET A 756 -7.59 -18.84 12.28
N THR A 757 -7.57 -19.99 12.93
CA THR A 757 -8.79 -20.70 13.37
C THR A 757 -9.07 -20.56 14.87
N SER A 758 -8.53 -19.56 15.54
CA SER A 758 -8.71 -19.31 16.96
C SER A 758 -8.41 -20.54 17.83
N GLY A 759 -7.41 -21.33 17.43
CA GLY A 759 -6.97 -22.53 18.13
C GLY A 759 -7.81 -23.80 17.86
N ALA A 760 -8.75 -23.79 16.91
CA ALA A 760 -9.49 -24.97 16.51
C ALA A 760 -8.58 -26.00 15.82
N ILE A 761 -7.64 -25.55 15.01
CA ILE A 761 -6.61 -26.38 14.35
C ILE A 761 -5.26 -26.06 14.99
N SER A 762 -4.52 -27.11 15.39
CA SER A 762 -3.16 -26.97 15.89
C SER A 762 -2.12 -27.23 14.78
N MET A 763 -0.89 -26.79 14.98
CA MET A 763 0.22 -27.09 14.08
C MET A 763 0.51 -28.60 14.01
N GLY A 764 0.25 -29.35 15.10
CA GLY A 764 0.31 -30.82 15.09
C GLY A 764 -0.69 -31.47 14.14
N MET A 765 -1.92 -30.90 14.02
CA MET A 765 -2.90 -31.35 13.03
C MET A 765 -2.44 -31.02 11.60
N VAL A 766 -1.85 -29.86 11.39
CA VAL A 766 -1.25 -29.47 10.08
C VAL A 766 -0.11 -30.42 9.71
N ASP A 767 0.73 -30.85 10.65
CA ASP A 767 1.75 -31.88 10.40
C ASP A 767 1.12 -33.21 9.98
N GLY A 768 0.01 -33.60 10.60
CA GLY A 768 -0.76 -34.77 10.18
C GLY A 768 -1.27 -34.67 8.74
N LEU A 769 -1.79 -33.49 8.37
CA LEU A 769 -2.19 -33.21 6.98
C LEU A 769 -0.99 -33.27 6.03
N VAL A 770 0.14 -32.68 6.39
CA VAL A 770 1.37 -32.76 5.58
C VAL A 770 1.82 -34.21 5.37
N MET A 771 1.77 -35.05 6.39
CA MET A 771 2.08 -36.50 6.27
C MET A 771 1.10 -37.19 5.31
N GLU A 772 -0.18 -36.90 5.40
CA GLU A 772 -1.22 -37.41 4.51
C GLU A 772 -0.90 -37.02 3.05
N LEU A 773 -0.60 -35.72 2.81
CA LEU A 773 -0.25 -35.20 1.48
C LEU A 773 1.07 -35.76 0.93
N GLN A 774 2.00 -36.20 1.78
CA GLN A 774 3.23 -36.90 1.41
C GLN A 774 3.01 -38.36 1.03
N GLY A 775 1.79 -38.89 1.22
CA GLY A 775 1.42 -40.27 0.88
C GLY A 775 1.33 -41.23 2.09
N PHE A 776 1.51 -40.73 3.32
CA PHE A 776 1.31 -41.53 4.55
C PHE A 776 -0.15 -41.41 5.05
N TRP A 777 -1.10 -41.75 4.20
CA TRP A 777 -2.51 -41.41 4.34
C TRP A 777 -3.12 -41.81 5.69
N ILE A 778 -2.98 -43.11 6.09
CA ILE A 778 -3.53 -43.61 7.35
C ILE A 778 -2.83 -42.98 8.56
N ILE A 779 -1.50 -42.91 8.53
CA ILE A 779 -0.70 -42.36 9.64
C ILE A 779 -0.99 -40.86 9.80
N GLY A 780 -1.07 -40.15 8.68
CA GLY A 780 -1.43 -38.71 8.67
C GLY A 780 -2.82 -38.48 9.27
N LEU A 781 -3.83 -39.25 8.84
CA LEU A 781 -5.20 -39.14 9.36
C LEU A 781 -5.28 -39.47 10.87
N VAL A 782 -4.64 -40.54 11.29
CA VAL A 782 -4.57 -40.91 12.72
C VAL A 782 -3.90 -39.79 13.55
N ARG A 783 -2.82 -39.19 13.03
CA ARG A 783 -2.15 -38.04 13.67
C ARG A 783 -3.09 -36.83 13.75
N VAL A 784 -3.82 -36.49 12.69
CA VAL A 784 -4.80 -35.38 12.72
C VAL A 784 -5.82 -35.59 13.83
N ILE A 785 -6.42 -36.79 13.92
CA ILE A 785 -7.44 -37.12 14.96
C ILE A 785 -6.82 -37.05 16.36
N TYR A 786 -5.65 -37.65 16.56
CA TYR A 786 -4.94 -37.63 17.84
C TYR A 786 -4.63 -36.18 18.29
N GLU A 787 -4.04 -35.38 17.40
CA GLU A 787 -3.69 -33.99 17.69
C GLU A 787 -4.94 -33.10 17.88
N ALA A 788 -6.06 -33.40 17.24
CA ALA A 788 -7.32 -32.70 17.46
C ALA A 788 -7.84 -32.90 18.90
N VAL A 789 -7.89 -34.15 19.36
CA VAL A 789 -8.30 -34.46 20.76
C VAL A 789 -7.33 -33.85 21.77
N LYS A 790 -6.03 -34.03 21.54
CA LYS A 790 -4.98 -33.46 22.37
C LYS A 790 -5.08 -31.93 22.45
N ASN A 791 -5.26 -31.24 21.31
CA ASN A 791 -5.37 -29.81 21.25
C ASN A 791 -6.57 -29.27 22.07
N GLN A 792 -7.76 -29.90 21.96
CA GLN A 792 -8.94 -29.53 22.74
C GLN A 792 -8.68 -29.64 24.26
N LEU A 793 -8.06 -30.74 24.69
CA LEU A 793 -7.75 -30.96 26.10
C LEU A 793 -6.74 -29.92 26.61
N LEU A 794 -5.67 -29.70 25.86
CA LEU A 794 -4.61 -28.76 26.25
C LEU A 794 -5.09 -27.31 26.23
N ASN A 795 -5.93 -26.92 25.27
CA ASN A 795 -6.53 -25.57 25.22
C ASN A 795 -7.45 -25.35 26.43
N ALA A 796 -8.31 -26.32 26.78
CA ALA A 796 -9.16 -26.22 27.96
C ALA A 796 -8.37 -26.14 29.29
N GLN A 797 -7.23 -26.85 29.40
CA GLN A 797 -6.36 -26.76 30.54
C GLN A 797 -5.65 -25.41 30.64
N LEU A 798 -5.11 -24.92 29.52
CA LEU A 798 -4.42 -23.63 29.42
C LEU A 798 -5.36 -22.48 29.80
N GLU A 799 -6.56 -22.43 29.20
CA GLU A 799 -7.54 -21.38 29.49
C GLU A 799 -7.98 -21.38 30.96
N ARG A 800 -8.08 -22.56 31.61
CA ARG A 800 -8.36 -22.63 33.05
C ARG A 800 -7.20 -22.05 33.90
N ARG A 801 -5.94 -22.34 33.52
CA ARG A 801 -4.78 -21.77 34.24
C ARG A 801 -4.71 -20.26 34.06
N LEU A 802 -4.81 -19.77 32.84
CA LEU A 802 -4.78 -18.32 32.54
C LEU A 802 -5.94 -17.52 33.17
N ARG A 803 -7.09 -18.17 33.49
CA ARG A 803 -8.19 -17.53 34.22
C ARG A 803 -8.00 -17.54 35.74
N ASN A 804 -7.35 -18.59 36.28
CA ASN A 804 -7.18 -18.77 37.72
C ASN A 804 -5.95 -18.01 38.23
N ASP A 805 -4.96 -17.83 37.44
CA ASP A 805 -3.73 -17.07 37.69
C ASP A 805 -3.87 -15.59 37.30
#